data_cc94e7a89489b03e6a6952ec2209a805
#
_entry.id   cc94e7a89489b03e6a6952ec2209a805
#
_cell.length_a   1.000
_cell.length_b   1.000
_cell.length_c   1.000
_cell.angle_alpha   90.00
_cell.angle_beta   90.00
_cell.angle_gamma   90.00
#
_symmetry.space_group_name_H-M   'P 1'
#
loop_
_entity.id
_entity.type
_entity.pdbx_description
1 polymer ?
#
loop_
_entity_poly.entity_id
_entity_poly.type
_entity_poly.pdbx_seq_one_letter_code
_entity_poly.pdbx_strand_id
1 'polypeptide(L)'
;MQQPDEKNIVEKLDLDGYMMAFTHFFARQKSVVMQGDINQHFRYIQALSAVQFPPQPPVPDLDRALRLIQKQGVLSLEEIYAFVTMVSYFNRLKQVAFPEPAASWIGEIEIDEEILEVVGYFTEEGEINTQRDPELFQLEAAIKQNKKAIKETLYKLAHSSRLREYLVDTQVHYNGGEETLLVRGGFNHAVKATVVARSAGGFFYILPQSIAHLKEKESQLLSSKEELIYRYCKTISATFFKWRRFLTYINREYDRFDHYQARVMFARAREYEFILPGRHRRIRLQDFAHPAIENPVPVTIDMNGQIMLITGVNAGGKTMLLKSLLSAVYMSKYLLPFQCDASRTEVGHYKSIEAVIDDPQSVKNDISTFAGRMQEFAKLFSKENAIVGVDEIELGTDSDEAASLFRVMLDALRKRGITFIVTTHHKRLASLMAGDEGVALIAALYDEARRVPTFTYLQGSIGKSYAFETAARYGIPVGIVNRAKEVYGEDKENLNELIERSTSLEREMRQKIARVDAELQAAARQKERLEAEEQKLREQHRKAIATLENRYNAATKKAREVLKVKESAEGRRLLNIAHKHKNFTPKEAERTKEVPLKEGDRIKYRSHKGELLSIRGKDATIIVDGLKMRVPLSQLKRRGDVPQVKVKAKPKEAKVNVEKSGASVSIKLLGMFGDEAIEKVDKFLSDALVNNLSEVQIIHGTGGGILAKLVTEYLKQHPKIERFYRMPGNLGVTVVEL
;
A
#
# COMPACT_ATOMS: atom_id res chain seq x y z
N MET A 1 9.21 -7.58 25.22
CA MET A 1 8.66 -8.94 25.12
C MET A 1 7.16 -8.83 24.85
N GLN A 2 6.64 -9.48 23.79
CA GLN A 2 5.19 -9.58 23.57
C GLN A 2 4.53 -10.32 24.74
N GLN A 3 3.30 -9.94 25.07
CA GLN A 3 2.53 -10.71 26.07
C GLN A 3 2.29 -12.14 25.53
N PRO A 4 2.23 -13.18 26.37
CA PRO A 4 2.07 -14.57 25.91
C PRO A 4 0.89 -14.78 24.96
N ASP A 5 -0.22 -14.07 25.18
CA ASP A 5 -1.41 -14.13 24.31
C ASP A 5 -1.18 -13.51 22.93
N GLU A 6 -0.35 -12.46 22.83
CA GLU A 6 -0.03 -11.82 21.55
C GLU A 6 0.87 -12.69 20.69
N LYS A 7 1.83 -13.39 21.27
CA LYS A 7 2.69 -14.31 20.53
C LYS A 7 1.88 -15.46 19.92
N ASN A 8 0.93 -16.00 20.68
CA ASN A 8 0.06 -17.08 20.22
C ASN A 8 -0.81 -16.67 19.04
N ILE A 9 -1.35 -15.43 19.03
CA ILE A 9 -2.19 -14.97 17.91
C ILE A 9 -1.37 -14.72 16.64
N VAL A 10 -0.14 -14.17 16.75
CA VAL A 10 0.77 -13.96 15.63
C VAL A 10 1.09 -15.27 14.91
N GLU A 11 1.43 -16.32 15.67
CA GLU A 11 1.70 -17.66 15.16
C GLU A 11 0.46 -18.28 14.47
N LYS A 12 -0.70 -18.22 15.11
CA LYS A 12 -1.97 -18.73 14.54
C LYS A 12 -2.37 -18.02 13.24
N LEU A 13 -1.95 -16.79 13.04
CA LEU A 13 -2.23 -16.00 11.84
C LEU A 13 -1.11 -16.05 10.80
N ASP A 14 -0.07 -16.85 11.00
CA ASP A 14 1.12 -16.93 10.13
C ASP A 14 1.83 -15.57 9.93
N LEU A 15 1.83 -14.72 10.96
CA LEU A 15 2.42 -13.39 10.89
C LEU A 15 3.87 -13.32 11.40
N ASP A 16 4.49 -14.45 11.80
CA ASP A 16 5.84 -14.48 12.37
C ASP A 16 6.88 -13.87 11.43
N GLY A 17 6.85 -14.25 10.15
CA GLY A 17 7.75 -13.72 9.13
C GLY A 17 7.57 -12.21 8.93
N TYR A 18 6.33 -11.74 8.93
CA TYR A 18 6.02 -10.32 8.84
C TYR A 18 6.53 -9.56 10.08
N MET A 19 6.25 -10.08 11.28
CA MET A 19 6.68 -9.47 12.55
C MET A 19 8.20 -9.42 12.67
N MET A 20 8.87 -10.49 12.26
CA MET A 20 10.33 -10.52 12.22
C MET A 20 10.90 -9.47 11.25
N ALA A 21 10.37 -9.39 10.04
CA ALA A 21 10.77 -8.37 9.06
C ALA A 21 10.50 -6.95 9.56
N PHE A 22 9.35 -6.71 10.21
CA PHE A 22 9.00 -5.41 10.76
C PHE A 22 9.92 -5.00 11.91
N THR A 23 10.22 -5.92 12.84
CA THR A 23 11.05 -5.60 14.03
C THR A 23 12.48 -5.23 13.71
N HIS A 24 12.99 -5.57 12.52
CA HIS A 24 14.30 -5.11 12.04
C HIS A 24 14.38 -3.60 11.79
N PHE A 25 13.24 -2.93 11.64
CA PHE A 25 13.19 -1.48 11.45
C PHE A 25 13.20 -0.69 12.76
N PHE A 26 13.10 -1.36 13.91
CA PHE A 26 13.30 -0.71 15.18
C PHE A 26 14.78 -0.42 15.46
N ALA A 27 15.07 0.78 15.92
CA ALA A 27 16.39 1.14 16.44
C ALA A 27 16.72 0.41 17.76
N ARG A 28 15.68 0.02 18.51
CA ARG A 28 15.79 -0.81 19.74
C ARG A 28 14.73 -1.90 19.71
N GLN A 29 15.10 -3.09 20.19
CA GLN A 29 14.12 -4.17 20.39
C GLN A 29 13.08 -3.79 21.44
N LYS A 30 11.82 -3.80 21.07
CA LYS A 30 10.67 -3.46 21.91
C LYS A 30 9.37 -4.14 21.44
N SER A 31 8.32 -4.08 22.27
CA SER A 31 6.98 -4.49 21.88
C SER A 31 6.46 -3.61 20.74
N VAL A 32 5.65 -4.15 19.84
CA VAL A 32 4.97 -3.40 18.77
C VAL A 32 3.82 -2.55 19.30
N VAL A 33 3.36 -2.81 20.52
CA VAL A 33 2.22 -2.12 21.14
C VAL A 33 2.60 -0.68 21.49
N MET A 34 1.84 0.28 21.01
CA MET A 34 1.93 1.67 21.41
C MET A 34 0.86 1.97 22.46
N GLN A 35 1.25 2.64 23.54
CA GLN A 35 0.32 3.07 24.59
C GLN A 35 -0.26 4.45 24.25
N GLY A 36 -1.57 4.62 24.47
CA GLY A 36 -2.25 5.89 24.26
C GLY A 36 -3.35 5.86 23.20
N ASP A 37 -3.73 7.02 22.68
CA ASP A 37 -4.79 7.16 21.69
C ASP A 37 -4.29 6.81 20.29
N ILE A 38 -4.90 5.78 19.71
CA ILE A 38 -4.57 5.29 18.37
C ILE A 38 -4.74 6.37 17.28
N ASN A 39 -5.71 7.29 17.44
CA ASN A 39 -5.91 8.39 16.48
C ASN A 39 -4.74 9.37 16.50
N GLN A 40 -4.19 9.65 17.69
CA GLN A 40 -2.99 10.49 17.79
C GLN A 40 -1.79 9.79 17.15
N HIS A 41 -1.57 8.52 17.44
CA HIS A 41 -0.49 7.74 16.81
C HIS A 41 -0.60 7.75 15.29
N PHE A 42 -1.80 7.56 14.76
CA PHE A 42 -2.03 7.57 13.32
C PHE A 42 -1.68 8.93 12.68
N ARG A 43 -2.06 10.04 13.32
CA ARG A 43 -1.70 11.39 12.85
C ARG A 43 -0.18 11.60 12.80
N TYR A 44 0.56 11.12 13.80
CA TYR A 44 2.03 11.18 13.78
C TYR A 44 2.62 10.32 12.66
N ILE A 45 2.11 9.11 12.47
CA ILE A 45 2.53 8.23 11.37
C ILE A 45 2.28 8.91 10.01
N GLN A 46 1.10 9.52 9.81
CA GLN A 46 0.79 10.26 8.59
C GLN A 46 1.74 11.44 8.36
N ALA A 47 2.02 12.23 9.42
CA ALA A 47 2.94 13.35 9.34
C ALA A 47 4.36 12.89 8.95
N LEU A 48 4.86 11.81 9.53
CA LEU A 48 6.16 11.25 9.18
C LEU A 48 6.15 10.60 7.78
N SER A 49 5.05 10.01 7.36
CA SER A 49 4.93 9.41 6.01
C SER A 49 5.05 10.43 4.89
N ALA A 50 4.68 11.68 5.14
CA ALA A 50 4.69 12.75 4.15
C ALA A 50 6.10 13.32 3.84
N VAL A 51 7.11 13.04 4.68
CA VAL A 51 8.44 13.67 4.59
C VAL A 51 9.55 12.62 4.66
N GLN A 52 10.61 12.81 3.88
CA GLN A 52 11.83 12.02 3.99
C GLN A 52 12.65 12.49 5.20
N PHE A 53 13.11 11.54 6.03
CA PHE A 53 13.95 11.80 7.19
C PHE A 53 14.97 10.66 7.34
N PRO A 54 16.13 10.91 8.00
CA PRO A 54 17.15 9.88 8.20
C PRO A 54 16.62 8.78 9.14
N PRO A 55 16.99 7.51 8.91
CA PRO A 55 16.63 6.44 9.82
C PRO A 55 17.23 6.67 11.21
N GLN A 56 16.54 6.20 12.22
CA GLN A 56 16.97 6.33 13.60
C GLN A 56 18.18 5.40 13.86
N PRO A 57 19.31 5.89 14.40
CA PRO A 57 20.45 5.06 14.67
C PRO A 57 20.17 4.05 15.78
N PRO A 58 20.77 2.86 15.76
CA PRO A 58 20.59 1.91 16.85
C PRO A 58 21.24 2.42 18.14
N VAL A 59 20.49 2.39 19.23
CA VAL A 59 20.96 2.77 20.58
C VAL A 59 20.49 1.71 21.56
N PRO A 60 21.34 1.23 22.49
CA PRO A 60 20.97 0.20 23.46
C PRO A 60 19.92 0.72 24.46
N ASP A 61 19.35 -0.20 25.24
CA ASP A 61 18.51 0.16 26.38
C ASP A 61 19.33 0.92 27.42
N LEU A 62 18.86 2.11 27.79
CA LEU A 62 19.54 3.01 28.72
C LEU A 62 18.90 3.09 30.12
N ASP A 63 17.95 2.24 30.44
CA ASP A 63 17.30 2.23 31.75
C ASP A 63 18.28 2.04 32.90
N ARG A 64 19.30 1.19 32.70
CA ARG A 64 20.39 1.01 33.68
C ARG A 64 21.23 2.28 33.81
N ALA A 65 21.62 2.88 32.69
CA ALA A 65 22.40 4.12 32.68
C ALA A 65 21.65 5.27 33.34
N LEU A 66 20.35 5.43 33.06
CA LEU A 66 19.48 6.42 33.73
C LEU A 66 19.40 6.22 35.22
N ARG A 67 19.26 4.98 35.71
CA ARG A 67 19.31 4.66 37.14
C ARG A 67 20.67 4.98 37.77
N LEU A 68 21.76 4.75 37.02
CA LEU A 68 23.11 5.06 37.47
C LEU A 68 23.33 6.58 37.60
N ILE A 69 22.88 7.37 36.60
CA ILE A 69 22.87 8.82 36.66
C ILE A 69 22.09 9.34 37.87
N GLN A 70 20.91 8.81 38.15
CA GLN A 70 20.08 9.20 39.29
C GLN A 70 20.82 9.03 40.63
N LYS A 71 21.73 8.04 40.71
CA LYS A 71 22.58 7.77 41.89
C LYS A 71 23.91 8.49 41.85
N GLN A 72 24.10 9.45 40.97
CA GLN A 72 25.38 10.16 40.74
C GLN A 72 26.54 9.22 40.38
N GLY A 73 26.27 8.12 39.75
CA GLY A 73 27.30 7.19 39.26
C GLY A 73 27.97 7.71 37.98
N VAL A 74 29.14 7.16 37.69
CA VAL A 74 29.89 7.49 36.46
C VAL A 74 29.47 6.50 35.35
N LEU A 75 29.07 7.02 34.23
CA LEU A 75 28.73 6.25 33.03
C LEU A 75 29.99 5.83 32.26
N SER A 76 29.91 4.73 31.54
CA SER A 76 30.92 4.37 30.55
C SER A 76 30.88 5.32 29.34
N LEU A 77 31.95 5.33 28.57
CA LEU A 77 32.05 6.12 27.35
C LEU A 77 30.95 5.72 26.36
N GLU A 78 30.66 4.43 26.23
CA GLU A 78 29.63 3.88 25.36
C GLU A 78 28.22 4.31 25.79
N GLU A 79 27.93 4.30 27.11
CA GLU A 79 26.66 4.77 27.65
C GLU A 79 26.46 6.27 27.40
N ILE A 80 27.53 7.07 27.55
CA ILE A 80 27.51 8.51 27.25
C ILE A 80 27.25 8.74 25.77
N TYR A 81 27.98 8.03 24.91
CA TYR A 81 27.83 8.16 23.46
C TYR A 81 26.42 7.76 22.98
N ALA A 82 25.79 6.77 23.61
CA ALA A 82 24.42 6.43 23.32
C ALA A 82 23.44 7.61 23.57
N PHE A 83 23.61 8.38 24.65
CA PHE A 83 22.87 9.62 24.88
C PHE A 83 23.22 10.70 23.85
N VAL A 84 24.50 10.87 23.53
CA VAL A 84 24.96 11.80 22.49
C VAL A 84 24.34 11.48 21.14
N THR A 85 24.25 10.22 20.78
CA THR A 85 23.61 9.77 19.54
C THR A 85 22.13 10.15 19.48
N MET A 86 21.39 9.95 20.58
CA MET A 86 19.97 10.35 20.64
C MET A 86 19.80 11.86 20.49
N VAL A 87 20.59 12.65 21.24
CA VAL A 87 20.53 14.12 21.18
C VAL A 87 20.88 14.63 19.78
N SER A 88 21.95 14.11 19.19
CA SER A 88 22.39 14.47 17.84
C SER A 88 21.33 14.13 16.80
N TYR A 89 20.64 12.99 16.96
CA TYR A 89 19.56 12.59 16.07
C TYR A 89 18.40 13.56 16.12
N PHE A 90 17.90 13.92 17.30
CA PHE A 90 16.81 14.89 17.43
C PHE A 90 17.23 16.29 16.95
N ASN A 91 18.48 16.70 17.17
CA ASN A 91 18.98 17.95 16.64
C ASN A 91 18.98 18.00 15.10
N ARG A 92 19.27 16.87 14.44
CA ARG A 92 19.14 16.73 12.98
C ARG A 92 17.67 16.72 12.54
N LEU A 93 16.79 16.06 13.29
CA LEU A 93 15.35 16.02 12.96
C LEU A 93 14.70 17.41 12.99
N LYS A 94 15.16 18.33 13.83
CA LYS A 94 14.69 19.72 13.85
C LYS A 94 14.90 20.48 12.53
N GLN A 95 15.83 20.03 11.70
CA GLN A 95 16.09 20.62 10.39
C GLN A 95 15.16 20.10 9.29
N VAL A 96 14.37 19.06 9.60
CA VAL A 96 13.40 18.46 8.68
C VAL A 96 12.05 19.17 8.85
N ALA A 97 11.48 19.65 7.76
CA ALA A 97 10.17 20.32 7.76
C ALA A 97 9.04 19.28 7.85
N PHE A 98 8.72 18.84 9.06
CA PHE A 98 7.60 17.93 9.30
C PHE A 98 6.26 18.69 9.26
N PRO A 99 5.17 18.05 8.79
CA PRO A 99 3.81 18.57 9.01
C PRO A 99 3.37 18.41 10.47
N GLU A 100 2.32 19.14 10.86
CA GLU A 100 1.66 18.92 12.14
C GLU A 100 1.01 17.52 12.21
N PRO A 101 1.04 16.85 13.38
CA PRO A 101 1.51 17.32 14.68
C PRO A 101 3.00 17.04 14.97
N ALA A 102 3.76 16.49 14.03
CA ALA A 102 5.16 16.11 14.24
C ALA A 102 6.08 17.34 14.37
N ALA A 103 5.77 18.45 13.65
CA ALA A 103 6.54 19.67 13.71
C ALA A 103 6.55 20.27 15.13
N SER A 104 5.38 20.45 15.73
CA SER A 104 5.26 20.95 17.11
C SER A 104 5.96 20.02 18.09
N TRP A 105 5.74 18.72 18.01
CA TRP A 105 6.35 17.75 18.92
C TRP A 105 7.89 17.76 18.88
N ILE A 106 8.49 17.73 17.68
CA ILE A 106 9.95 17.76 17.52
C ILE A 106 10.52 19.13 17.90
N GLY A 107 9.78 20.21 17.60
CA GLY A 107 10.14 21.58 17.97
C GLY A 107 10.20 21.81 19.48
N GLU A 108 9.29 21.18 20.25
CA GLU A 108 9.24 21.26 21.72
C GLU A 108 10.40 20.55 22.44
N ILE A 109 11.19 19.74 21.74
CA ILE A 109 12.38 19.11 22.32
C ILE A 109 13.51 20.14 22.41
N GLU A 110 13.49 20.98 23.44
CA GLU A 110 14.56 21.95 23.68
C GLU A 110 15.82 21.25 24.20
N ILE A 111 16.95 21.45 23.52
CA ILE A 111 18.25 20.89 23.87
C ILE A 111 19.12 22.01 24.40
N ASP A 112 19.51 21.93 25.65
CA ASP A 112 20.35 22.93 26.31
C ASP A 112 21.78 22.95 25.73
N GLU A 113 22.41 24.15 25.80
CA GLU A 113 23.77 24.35 25.27
C GLU A 113 24.80 23.44 25.95
N GLU A 114 24.69 23.23 27.30
CA GLU A 114 25.60 22.31 28.02
C GLU A 114 25.53 20.88 27.48
N ILE A 115 24.35 20.43 27.06
CA ILE A 115 24.18 19.10 26.44
C ILE A 115 24.76 19.08 25.03
N LEU A 116 24.57 20.16 24.25
CA LEU A 116 25.17 20.31 22.91
C LEU A 116 26.70 20.40 22.99
N GLU A 117 27.23 21.00 24.03
CA GLU A 117 28.69 21.00 24.29
C GLU A 117 29.20 19.56 24.47
N VAL A 118 28.50 18.72 25.25
CA VAL A 118 28.84 17.30 25.41
C VAL A 118 28.81 16.57 24.06
N VAL A 119 27.84 16.85 23.20
CA VAL A 119 27.81 16.29 21.83
C VAL A 119 29.08 16.61 21.06
N GLY A 120 29.59 17.84 21.20
CA GLY A 120 30.80 18.29 20.54
C GLY A 120 32.09 17.60 20.99
N TYR A 121 32.11 16.87 22.12
CA TYR A 121 33.25 16.05 22.54
C TYR A 121 33.41 14.76 21.75
N PHE A 122 32.46 14.36 20.95
CA PHE A 122 32.46 13.08 20.25
C PHE A 122 32.60 13.23 18.73
N THR A 123 33.27 12.28 18.10
CA THR A 123 33.27 12.08 16.66
C THR A 123 32.03 11.27 16.24
N GLU A 124 31.79 11.16 14.93
CA GLU A 124 30.70 10.32 14.42
C GLU A 124 30.88 8.83 14.71
N GLU A 125 32.11 8.39 14.91
CA GLU A 125 32.48 7.02 15.26
C GLU A 125 32.34 6.70 16.76
N GLY A 126 32.02 7.70 17.59
CA GLY A 126 31.83 7.54 19.04
C GLY A 126 33.07 7.66 19.87
N GLU A 127 34.17 8.08 19.27
CA GLU A 127 35.42 8.38 19.98
C GLU A 127 35.44 9.82 20.47
N ILE A 128 36.20 10.09 21.53
CA ILE A 128 36.42 11.48 21.98
C ILE A 128 37.23 12.22 20.91
N ASN A 129 36.76 13.41 20.54
CA ASN A 129 37.40 14.25 19.53
C ASN A 129 38.73 14.77 20.01
N THR A 130 39.83 14.12 19.57
CA THR A 130 41.21 14.47 19.94
C THR A 130 41.61 15.89 19.54
N GLN A 131 40.92 16.52 18.56
CA GLN A 131 41.22 17.91 18.15
C GLN A 131 40.82 18.93 19.20
N ARG A 132 39.95 18.58 20.13
CA ARG A 132 39.51 19.45 21.23
C ARG A 132 40.34 19.31 22.51
N ASP A 133 41.13 18.23 22.63
CA ASP A 133 41.95 17.97 23.80
C ASP A 133 43.45 17.72 23.44
N PRO A 134 44.31 18.70 23.72
CA PRO A 134 45.75 18.54 23.45
C PRO A 134 46.41 17.38 24.25
N GLU A 135 45.91 17.05 25.45
CA GLU A 135 46.44 15.95 26.29
C GLU A 135 46.14 14.60 25.63
N LEU A 136 44.87 14.39 25.20
CA LEU A 136 44.48 13.16 24.51
C LEU A 136 45.20 13.01 23.16
N PHE A 137 45.31 14.09 22.40
CA PHE A 137 46.06 14.09 21.13
C PHE A 137 47.53 13.67 21.31
N GLN A 138 48.23 14.23 22.34
CA GLN A 138 49.60 13.89 22.64
C GLN A 138 49.74 12.42 23.10
N LEU A 139 48.83 11.92 23.92
CA LEU A 139 48.83 10.51 24.36
C LEU A 139 48.60 9.57 23.16
N GLU A 140 47.71 9.84 22.29
CA GLU A 140 47.49 9.01 21.09
C GLU A 140 48.68 9.03 20.13
N ALA A 141 49.30 10.21 19.93
CA ALA A 141 50.50 10.34 19.16
C ALA A 141 51.66 9.55 19.81
N ALA A 142 51.82 9.61 21.13
CA ALA A 142 52.83 8.86 21.89
C ALA A 142 52.60 7.33 21.81
N ILE A 143 51.36 6.86 21.92
CA ILE A 143 50.98 5.45 21.76
C ILE A 143 51.34 4.98 20.34
N LYS A 144 50.97 5.74 19.32
CA LYS A 144 51.27 5.41 17.92
C LYS A 144 52.79 5.35 17.67
N GLN A 145 53.52 6.32 18.19
CA GLN A 145 54.98 6.36 18.09
C GLN A 145 55.63 5.17 18.81
N ASN A 146 55.15 4.82 20.02
CA ASN A 146 55.66 3.69 20.78
C ASN A 146 55.38 2.34 20.08
N LYS A 147 54.18 2.14 19.52
CA LYS A 147 53.87 0.95 18.70
C LYS A 147 54.77 0.85 17.47
N LYS A 148 55.07 1.98 16.81
CA LYS A 148 56.04 2.02 15.71
C LYS A 148 57.44 1.64 16.18
N ALA A 149 57.89 2.15 17.34
CA ALA A 149 59.19 1.83 17.93
C ALA A 149 59.31 0.34 18.29
N ILE A 150 58.26 -0.30 18.80
CA ILE A 150 58.23 -1.74 19.06
C ILE A 150 58.49 -2.51 17.76
N LYS A 151 57.70 -2.22 16.70
CA LYS A 151 57.85 -2.90 15.40
C LYS A 151 59.23 -2.70 14.79
N GLU A 152 59.76 -1.49 14.80
CA GLU A 152 61.11 -1.19 14.28
C GLU A 152 62.19 -1.86 15.07
N THR A 153 62.08 -1.92 16.42
CA THR A 153 63.05 -2.57 17.30
C THR A 153 62.99 -4.07 17.10
N LEU A 154 61.86 -4.71 17.02
CA LEU A 154 61.73 -6.13 16.68
C LEU A 154 62.34 -6.45 15.33
N TYR A 155 62.05 -5.63 14.30
CA TYR A 155 62.67 -5.81 12.98
C TYR A 155 64.15 -5.71 13.01
N LYS A 156 64.74 -4.71 13.72
CA LYS A 156 66.19 -4.54 13.89
C LYS A 156 66.84 -5.72 14.64
N LEU A 157 66.17 -6.23 15.67
CA LEU A 157 66.61 -7.38 16.41
C LEU A 157 66.59 -8.66 15.57
N ALA A 158 65.52 -8.92 14.83
CA ALA A 158 65.40 -10.09 13.96
C ALA A 158 66.37 -10.09 12.80
N HIS A 159 66.90 -8.92 12.41
CA HIS A 159 67.88 -8.79 11.34
C HIS A 159 69.30 -8.44 11.85
N SER A 160 69.54 -8.43 13.18
CA SER A 160 70.87 -8.10 13.73
C SER A 160 71.85 -9.23 13.52
N SER A 161 73.10 -8.89 13.14
CA SER A 161 74.16 -9.88 12.96
C SER A 161 74.49 -10.70 14.24
N ARG A 162 74.32 -10.09 15.43
CA ARG A 162 74.54 -10.73 16.71
C ARG A 162 73.51 -11.80 17.08
N LEU A 163 72.27 -11.60 16.71
CA LEU A 163 71.21 -12.52 17.08
C LEU A 163 70.91 -13.57 15.97
N ARG A 164 71.37 -13.32 14.74
CA ARG A 164 71.14 -14.15 13.57
C ARG A 164 71.52 -15.62 13.76
N GLU A 165 72.65 -15.91 14.48
CA GLU A 165 73.10 -17.29 14.73
C GLU A 165 72.20 -18.05 15.70
N TYR A 166 71.42 -17.32 16.53
CA TYR A 166 70.54 -17.89 17.53
C TYR A 166 69.06 -17.90 17.07
N LEU A 167 68.67 -17.13 16.06
CA LEU A 167 67.34 -17.12 15.54
C LEU A 167 67.00 -18.44 14.85
N VAL A 168 65.81 -18.94 15.08
CA VAL A 168 65.20 -20.06 14.34
C VAL A 168 64.61 -19.57 13.02
N ASP A 169 63.94 -18.45 13.08
CA ASP A 169 63.43 -17.70 11.95
C ASP A 169 63.47 -16.18 12.23
N THR A 170 63.14 -15.34 11.24
CA THR A 170 63.14 -13.89 11.36
C THR A 170 61.75 -13.34 11.63
N GLN A 171 60.77 -14.22 11.95
CA GLN A 171 59.38 -13.81 12.18
C GLN A 171 59.17 -13.39 13.62
N VAL A 172 58.21 -12.47 13.82
CA VAL A 172 57.71 -12.12 15.15
C VAL A 172 56.58 -13.07 15.51
N HIS A 173 56.77 -13.78 16.61
CA HIS A 173 55.79 -14.74 17.13
C HIS A 173 54.99 -14.11 18.26
N TYR A 174 53.67 -14.38 18.30
CA TYR A 174 52.82 -13.96 19.41
C TYR A 174 52.66 -15.12 20.39
N ASN A 175 53.08 -14.93 21.62
CA ASN A 175 53.01 -15.94 22.66
C ASN A 175 52.64 -15.32 24.01
N GLY A 176 51.58 -15.80 24.65
CA GLY A 176 51.10 -15.22 25.90
C GLY A 176 50.68 -13.76 25.82
N GLY A 177 50.30 -13.26 24.63
CA GLY A 177 49.94 -11.86 24.40
C GLY A 177 51.14 -10.95 24.11
N GLU A 178 52.37 -11.50 24.10
CA GLU A 178 53.59 -10.77 23.86
C GLU A 178 54.19 -11.05 22.47
N GLU A 179 54.80 -10.05 21.87
CA GLU A 179 55.57 -10.16 20.64
C GLU A 179 56.96 -10.68 20.93
N THR A 180 57.26 -11.89 20.52
CA THR A 180 58.45 -12.64 20.86
C THR A 180 59.28 -13.02 19.62
N LEU A 181 60.57 -13.31 19.81
CA LEU A 181 61.41 -13.91 18.80
C LEU A 181 61.68 -15.36 19.18
N LEU A 182 61.72 -16.27 18.19
CA LEU A 182 62.04 -17.68 18.40
C LEU A 182 63.56 -17.92 18.25
N VAL A 183 64.21 -18.39 19.35
CA VAL A 183 65.63 -18.54 19.37
C VAL A 183 66.07 -19.92 19.89
N ARG A 184 67.27 -20.31 19.53
CA ARG A 184 67.98 -21.46 20.05
C ARG A 184 68.62 -21.16 21.41
N GLY A 185 69.10 -22.18 22.13
CA GLY A 185 69.88 -22.00 23.37
C GLY A 185 71.14 -21.17 23.16
N GLY A 186 71.62 -20.51 24.23
CA GLY A 186 72.78 -19.66 24.19
C GLY A 186 72.58 -18.21 23.79
N PHE A 187 71.37 -17.79 23.46
CA PHE A 187 70.97 -16.42 23.02
C PHE A 187 71.37 -15.33 24.04
N ASN A 188 71.60 -15.69 25.33
CA ASN A 188 71.89 -14.71 26.40
C ASN A 188 73.21 -13.95 26.16
N HIS A 189 74.10 -14.49 25.32
CA HIS A 189 75.31 -13.79 24.91
C HIS A 189 75.07 -12.70 23.87
N ALA A 190 73.98 -12.82 23.11
CA ALA A 190 73.64 -11.91 22.02
C ALA A 190 72.65 -10.84 22.43
N VAL A 191 71.68 -11.19 23.29
CA VAL A 191 70.59 -10.27 23.70
C VAL A 191 70.13 -10.60 25.13
N LYS A 192 69.91 -9.55 25.92
CA LYS A 192 69.26 -9.69 27.23
C LYS A 192 67.76 -9.82 26.97
N ALA A 193 67.19 -10.95 27.35
CA ALA A 193 65.77 -11.24 27.11
C ALA A 193 65.19 -12.17 28.18
N THR A 194 63.90 -12.10 28.39
CA THR A 194 63.10 -13.01 29.22
C THR A 194 62.52 -14.12 28.36
N VAL A 195 62.62 -15.37 28.82
CA VAL A 195 61.98 -16.51 28.17
C VAL A 195 60.49 -16.50 28.54
N VAL A 196 59.59 -16.32 27.55
CA VAL A 196 58.22 -16.32 27.75
C VAL A 196 57.62 -17.73 27.66
N ALA A 197 58.08 -18.51 26.69
CA ALA A 197 57.60 -19.88 26.48
C ALA A 197 58.70 -20.74 25.80
N ARG A 198 58.50 -22.09 25.78
CA ARG A 198 59.32 -23.06 25.02
C ARG A 198 58.47 -23.69 23.93
N SER A 199 59.00 -23.83 22.74
CA SER A 199 58.38 -24.58 21.65
C SER A 199 58.55 -26.09 21.85
N ALA A 200 57.66 -26.89 21.20
CA ALA A 200 57.76 -28.34 21.19
C ALA A 200 59.13 -28.85 20.63
N GLY A 201 59.80 -28.07 19.80
CA GLY A 201 61.14 -28.36 19.25
C GLY A 201 62.27 -27.95 20.14
N GLY A 202 62.03 -27.55 21.40
CA GLY A 202 63.06 -27.19 22.37
C GLY A 202 63.66 -25.77 22.20
N PHE A 203 63.10 -24.95 21.34
CA PHE A 203 63.44 -23.55 21.13
C PHE A 203 62.73 -22.64 22.15
N PHE A 204 63.21 -21.40 22.27
CA PHE A 204 62.77 -20.47 23.29
C PHE A 204 62.06 -19.26 22.60
N TYR A 205 60.82 -18.93 23.02
CA TYR A 205 60.22 -17.67 22.73
C TYR A 205 60.74 -16.65 23.73
N ILE A 206 61.45 -15.65 23.23
CA ILE A 206 62.08 -14.64 24.08
C ILE A 206 61.42 -13.26 23.86
N LEU A 207 61.31 -12.53 24.96
CA LEU A 207 60.98 -11.12 24.98
C LEU A 207 62.24 -10.33 25.25
N PRO A 208 62.87 -9.67 24.27
CA PRO A 208 64.03 -8.83 24.47
C PRO A 208 63.77 -7.70 25.47
N GLN A 209 64.75 -7.38 26.33
CA GLN A 209 64.60 -6.35 27.37
C GLN A 209 64.23 -5.00 26.79
N SER A 210 64.77 -4.64 25.61
CA SER A 210 64.40 -3.40 24.90
C SER A 210 62.92 -3.37 24.49
N ILE A 211 62.33 -4.52 24.13
CA ILE A 211 60.92 -4.65 23.82
C ILE A 211 60.11 -4.62 25.11
N ALA A 212 60.52 -5.31 26.17
CA ALA A 212 59.91 -5.29 27.48
C ALA A 212 59.73 -3.84 28.01
N HIS A 213 60.77 -3.00 27.90
CA HIS A 213 60.63 -1.58 28.26
C HIS A 213 59.66 -0.76 27.41
N LEU A 214 59.65 -1.04 26.09
CA LEU A 214 58.68 -0.39 25.21
C LEU A 214 57.26 -0.84 25.51
N LYS A 215 57.05 -2.11 25.87
CA LYS A 215 55.76 -2.67 26.30
C LYS A 215 55.31 -2.09 27.64
N GLU A 216 56.21 -1.95 28.61
CA GLU A 216 55.92 -1.27 29.87
C GLU A 216 55.48 0.17 29.63
N LYS A 217 56.20 0.91 28.75
CA LYS A 217 55.82 2.26 28.32
C LYS A 217 54.45 2.27 27.62
N GLU A 218 54.16 1.28 26.76
CA GLU A 218 52.83 1.14 26.11
C GLU A 218 51.74 0.99 27.17
N SER A 219 51.93 0.12 28.17
CA SER A 219 50.99 -0.07 29.28
C SER A 219 50.75 1.21 30.07
N GLN A 220 51.82 1.95 30.39
CA GLN A 220 51.72 3.23 31.08
C GLN A 220 50.94 4.29 30.27
N LEU A 221 51.19 4.39 28.95
CA LEU A 221 50.48 5.31 28.07
C LEU A 221 49.00 4.94 27.93
N LEU A 222 48.70 3.62 27.84
CA LEU A 222 47.29 3.16 27.79
C LEU A 222 46.58 3.42 29.10
N SER A 223 47.20 3.15 30.26
CA SER A 223 46.63 3.51 31.58
C SER A 223 46.38 5.01 31.71
N SER A 224 47.31 5.85 31.24
CA SER A 224 47.11 7.31 31.24
C SER A 224 45.96 7.73 30.34
N LYS A 225 45.77 7.09 29.18
CA LYS A 225 44.64 7.30 28.29
C LYS A 225 43.33 6.90 28.97
N GLU A 226 43.26 5.73 29.60
CA GLU A 226 42.11 5.26 30.35
C GLU A 226 41.71 6.20 31.49
N GLU A 227 42.72 6.67 32.26
CA GLU A 227 42.48 7.64 33.34
C GLU A 227 41.92 8.98 32.81
N LEU A 228 42.43 9.45 31.69
CA LEU A 228 41.94 10.65 31.04
C LEU A 228 40.50 10.47 30.56
N ILE A 229 40.20 9.36 29.90
CA ILE A 229 38.83 9.03 29.48
C ILE A 229 37.88 8.93 30.66
N TYR A 230 38.33 8.30 31.78
CA TYR A 230 37.52 8.24 32.99
C TYR A 230 37.24 9.64 33.59
N ARG A 231 38.22 10.56 33.55
CA ARG A 231 37.99 11.97 33.96
C ARG A 231 36.89 12.63 33.11
N TYR A 232 36.88 12.39 31.78
CA TYR A 232 35.81 12.86 30.91
C TYR A 232 34.49 12.24 31.29
N CYS A 233 34.42 10.91 31.39
CA CYS A 233 33.22 10.21 31.78
C CYS A 233 32.63 10.76 33.10
N LYS A 234 33.50 11.04 34.09
CA LYS A 234 33.07 11.63 35.38
C LYS A 234 32.50 13.03 35.22
N THR A 235 33.16 13.89 34.45
CA THR A 235 32.69 15.27 34.21
C THR A 235 31.38 15.28 33.44
N ILE A 236 31.27 14.51 32.37
CA ILE A 236 30.07 14.41 31.56
C ILE A 236 28.92 13.79 32.39
N SER A 237 29.21 12.76 33.21
CA SER A 237 28.19 12.17 34.09
C SER A 237 27.63 13.16 35.11
N ALA A 238 28.47 14.08 35.60
CA ALA A 238 28.01 15.17 36.46
C ALA A 238 27.08 16.15 35.75
N THR A 239 27.41 16.52 34.50
CA THR A 239 26.51 17.29 33.61
C THR A 239 25.21 16.53 33.36
N PHE A 240 25.29 15.25 33.04
CA PHE A 240 24.11 14.40 32.84
C PHE A 240 23.25 14.24 34.10
N PHE A 241 23.83 14.24 35.28
CA PHE A 241 23.06 14.25 36.51
C PHE A 241 22.28 15.56 36.67
N LYS A 242 22.87 16.72 36.32
CA LYS A 242 22.17 17.99 36.29
C LYS A 242 20.96 17.91 35.36
N TRP A 243 21.13 17.33 34.17
CA TRP A 243 20.12 17.24 33.13
C TRP A 243 19.36 15.90 33.08
N ARG A 244 19.40 15.11 34.16
CA ARG A 244 18.79 13.76 34.22
C ARG A 244 17.31 13.70 33.82
N ARG A 245 16.53 14.76 34.09
CA ARG A 245 15.11 14.83 33.67
C ARG A 245 14.99 14.93 32.16
N PHE A 246 15.79 15.75 31.56
CA PHE A 246 15.86 15.87 30.09
C PHE A 246 16.32 14.55 29.45
N LEU A 247 17.35 13.90 29.99
CA LEU A 247 17.82 12.62 29.46
C LEU A 247 16.76 11.51 29.58
N THR A 248 16.00 11.49 30.65
CA THR A 248 14.85 10.58 30.80
C THR A 248 13.75 10.89 29.79
N TYR A 249 13.46 12.18 29.58
CA TYR A 249 12.49 12.65 28.62
C TYR A 249 12.90 12.28 27.18
N ILE A 250 14.12 12.61 26.78
CA ILE A 250 14.58 12.33 25.39
C ILE A 250 14.70 10.83 25.13
N ASN A 251 15.05 10.01 26.11
CA ASN A 251 15.05 8.54 25.98
C ASN A 251 13.65 8.02 25.69
N ARG A 252 12.62 8.54 26.36
CA ARG A 252 11.23 8.18 26.10
C ARG A 252 10.75 8.65 24.73
N GLU A 253 11.09 9.90 24.35
CA GLU A 253 10.71 10.43 23.03
C GLU A 253 11.46 9.72 21.89
N TYR A 254 12.67 9.22 22.16
CA TYR A 254 13.42 8.36 21.24
C TYR A 254 12.67 7.06 20.96
N ASP A 255 12.18 6.39 22.00
CA ASP A 255 11.36 5.19 21.84
C ASP A 255 10.02 5.44 21.16
N ARG A 256 9.41 6.59 21.46
CA ARG A 256 8.16 7.01 20.82
C ARG A 256 8.36 7.28 19.32
N PHE A 257 9.42 7.97 18.96
CA PHE A 257 9.76 8.22 17.56
C PHE A 257 10.09 6.92 16.82
N ASP A 258 10.79 6.01 17.48
CA ASP A 258 11.14 4.70 16.92
C ASP A 258 9.90 3.88 16.53
N HIS A 259 8.84 3.93 17.32
CA HIS A 259 7.58 3.29 16.95
C HIS A 259 7.00 3.83 15.65
N TYR A 260 7.09 5.13 15.42
CA TYR A 260 6.55 5.74 14.20
C TYR A 260 7.48 5.55 13.01
N GLN A 261 8.78 5.79 13.20
CA GLN A 261 9.75 5.66 12.12
C GLN A 261 9.83 4.22 11.58
N ALA A 262 9.83 3.21 12.46
CA ALA A 262 9.86 1.81 12.06
C ALA A 262 8.66 1.47 11.15
N ARG A 263 7.46 1.93 11.52
CA ARG A 263 6.24 1.74 10.71
C ARG A 263 6.34 2.41 9.36
N VAL A 264 6.77 3.68 9.33
CA VAL A 264 6.89 4.46 8.10
C VAL A 264 7.97 3.90 7.18
N MET A 265 9.13 3.53 7.73
CA MET A 265 10.22 2.94 6.95
C MET A 265 9.85 1.57 6.38
N PHE A 266 9.18 0.73 7.18
CA PHE A 266 8.71 -0.57 6.73
C PHE A 266 7.63 -0.43 5.66
N ALA A 267 6.67 0.50 5.84
CA ALA A 267 5.64 0.79 4.84
C ALA A 267 6.24 1.23 3.50
N ARG A 268 7.24 2.13 3.53
CA ARG A 268 7.95 2.57 2.33
C ARG A 268 8.73 1.45 1.64
N ALA A 269 9.41 0.60 2.43
CA ALA A 269 10.21 -0.50 1.90
C ALA A 269 9.36 -1.59 1.22
N ARG A 270 8.08 -1.71 1.59
CA ARG A 270 7.15 -2.73 1.10
C ARG A 270 6.00 -2.17 0.27
N GLU A 271 5.89 -0.86 0.12
CA GLU A 271 4.76 -0.16 -0.53
C GLU A 271 3.42 -0.52 0.15
N TYR A 272 3.43 -0.60 1.49
CA TYR A 272 2.28 -0.93 2.32
C TYR A 272 1.57 0.33 2.82
N GLU A 273 0.28 0.19 3.10
CA GLU A 273 -0.58 1.27 3.56
C GLU A 273 -1.05 1.06 4.99
N PHE A 274 -1.49 2.15 5.63
CA PHE A 274 -1.98 2.15 7.01
C PHE A 274 -3.50 2.28 7.03
N ILE A 275 -4.15 1.44 7.84
CA ILE A 275 -5.59 1.51 8.08
C ILE A 275 -5.84 1.89 9.53
N LEU A 276 -6.54 3.00 9.75
CA LEU A 276 -7.01 3.40 11.06
C LEU A 276 -8.31 2.64 11.40
N PRO A 277 -8.36 1.86 12.49
CA PRO A 277 -9.58 1.16 12.87
C PRO A 277 -10.70 2.13 13.22
N GLY A 278 -11.85 1.98 12.55
CA GLY A 278 -13.05 2.79 12.75
C GLY A 278 -13.86 2.36 13.99
N ARG A 279 -14.73 3.25 14.51
CA ARG A 279 -15.62 2.94 15.66
C ARG A 279 -16.76 1.98 15.32
N HIS A 280 -16.88 1.54 14.07
CA HIS A 280 -17.83 0.53 13.59
C HIS A 280 -17.27 -0.89 13.73
N ARG A 281 -18.12 -1.90 13.46
CA ARG A 281 -17.72 -3.33 13.46
C ARG A 281 -17.63 -3.92 12.05
N ARG A 282 -17.74 -3.10 11.00
CA ARG A 282 -17.62 -3.54 9.63
C ARG A 282 -16.16 -3.85 9.29
N ILE A 283 -15.95 -4.88 8.50
CA ILE A 283 -14.65 -5.20 7.89
C ILE A 283 -14.88 -5.25 6.38
N ARG A 284 -14.28 -4.31 5.69
CA ARG A 284 -14.23 -4.28 4.24
C ARG A 284 -12.78 -4.25 3.80
N LEU A 285 -12.35 -5.29 3.15
CA LEU A 285 -11.01 -5.38 2.58
C LEU A 285 -11.09 -5.22 1.07
N GLN A 286 -10.24 -4.37 0.54
CA GLN A 286 -10.05 -4.18 -0.89
C GLN A 286 -8.61 -4.49 -1.26
N ASP A 287 -8.42 -5.49 -2.12
CA ASP A 287 -7.12 -5.91 -2.65
C ASP A 287 -6.10 -6.25 -1.54
N PHE A 288 -6.58 -6.84 -0.44
CA PHE A 288 -5.74 -7.27 0.67
C PHE A 288 -4.89 -8.46 0.27
N ALA A 289 -3.58 -8.37 0.52
CA ALA A 289 -2.63 -9.46 0.31
C ALA A 289 -2.07 -9.94 1.67
N HIS A 290 -2.24 -11.23 1.96
CA HIS A 290 -1.73 -11.80 3.21
C HIS A 290 -0.20 -11.90 3.18
N PRO A 291 0.54 -11.32 4.15
CA PRO A 291 1.99 -11.19 4.09
C PRO A 291 2.78 -12.52 4.19
N ALA A 292 2.15 -13.60 4.59
CA ALA A 292 2.78 -14.93 4.62
C ALA A 292 2.80 -15.64 3.26
N ILE A 293 2.12 -15.10 2.24
CA ILE A 293 2.01 -15.72 0.91
C ILE A 293 2.95 -15.00 -0.06
N GLU A 294 3.86 -15.72 -0.72
CA GLU A 294 4.83 -15.13 -1.65
C GLU A 294 4.18 -14.48 -2.88
N ASN A 295 3.15 -15.10 -3.45
CA ASN A 295 2.40 -14.59 -4.60
C ASN A 295 0.91 -14.60 -4.28
N PRO A 296 0.43 -13.68 -3.42
CA PRO A 296 -0.93 -13.69 -2.96
C PRO A 296 -1.91 -13.28 -4.06
N VAL A 297 -3.02 -14.00 -4.16
CA VAL A 297 -4.19 -13.50 -4.88
C VAL A 297 -4.89 -12.48 -3.97
N PRO A 298 -5.00 -11.21 -4.37
CA PRO A 298 -5.60 -10.17 -3.53
C PRO A 298 -7.04 -10.50 -3.16
N VAL A 299 -7.39 -10.29 -1.90
CA VAL A 299 -8.73 -10.57 -1.36
C VAL A 299 -9.54 -9.29 -1.30
N THR A 300 -10.70 -9.31 -1.97
CA THR A 300 -11.71 -8.26 -1.85
C THR A 300 -12.97 -8.83 -1.21
N ILE A 301 -13.35 -8.32 -0.04
CA ILE A 301 -14.49 -8.83 0.72
C ILE A 301 -15.13 -7.75 1.59
N ASP A 302 -16.44 -7.84 1.78
CA ASP A 302 -17.22 -6.93 2.62
C ASP A 302 -18.01 -7.71 3.67
N MET A 303 -17.69 -7.55 4.93
CA MET A 303 -18.40 -8.12 6.06
C MET A 303 -19.25 -7.06 6.73
N ASN A 304 -20.53 -7.02 6.38
CA ASN A 304 -21.49 -6.10 6.97
C ASN A 304 -22.19 -6.65 8.24
N GLY A 305 -22.04 -7.96 8.51
CA GLY A 305 -22.65 -8.64 9.65
C GLY A 305 -21.69 -8.85 10.81
N GLN A 306 -22.25 -9.30 11.94
CA GLN A 306 -21.45 -9.72 13.10
C GLN A 306 -20.97 -11.18 13.00
N ILE A 307 -21.56 -11.98 12.13
CA ILE A 307 -21.16 -13.38 11.87
C ILE A 307 -20.90 -13.53 10.38
N MET A 308 -19.72 -14.00 10.01
CA MET A 308 -19.39 -14.43 8.67
C MET A 308 -19.20 -15.95 8.66
N LEU A 309 -19.99 -16.65 7.86
CA LEU A 309 -19.84 -18.09 7.65
C LEU A 309 -19.20 -18.32 6.27
N ILE A 310 -18.02 -18.89 6.25
CA ILE A 310 -17.26 -19.21 5.05
C ILE A 310 -17.43 -20.69 4.75
N THR A 311 -18.04 -20.99 3.61
CA THR A 311 -18.38 -22.36 3.18
C THR A 311 -17.61 -22.74 1.90
N GLY A 312 -17.58 -24.01 1.56
CA GLY A 312 -16.94 -24.52 0.34
C GLY A 312 -15.94 -25.65 0.62
N VAL A 313 -15.18 -26.03 -0.41
CA VAL A 313 -14.19 -27.14 -0.31
C VAL A 313 -13.01 -26.80 0.60
N ASN A 314 -12.39 -27.82 1.21
CA ASN A 314 -11.24 -27.60 2.12
C ASN A 314 -10.04 -26.95 1.40
N ALA A 315 -9.80 -27.30 0.13
CA ALA A 315 -8.76 -26.66 -0.69
C ALA A 315 -9.14 -25.28 -1.24
N GLY A 316 -10.32 -24.72 -0.93
CA GLY A 316 -10.83 -23.45 -1.49
C GLY A 316 -10.28 -22.17 -0.84
N GLY A 317 -9.32 -22.27 0.09
CA GLY A 317 -8.72 -21.11 0.76
C GLY A 317 -9.54 -20.52 1.91
N LYS A 318 -10.50 -21.27 2.48
CA LYS A 318 -11.35 -20.82 3.60
C LYS A 318 -10.55 -20.36 4.82
N THR A 319 -9.62 -21.20 5.28
CA THR A 319 -8.71 -20.90 6.42
C THR A 319 -7.85 -19.67 6.13
N MET A 320 -7.35 -19.53 4.89
CA MET A 320 -6.57 -18.35 4.51
C MET A 320 -7.40 -17.07 4.46
N LEU A 321 -8.67 -17.13 4.04
CA LEU A 321 -9.58 -16.00 4.13
C LEU A 321 -9.84 -15.59 5.58
N LEU A 322 -10.09 -16.57 6.46
CA LEU A 322 -10.25 -16.34 7.90
C LEU A 322 -9.00 -15.68 8.50
N LYS A 323 -7.82 -16.25 8.23
CA LYS A 323 -6.54 -15.68 8.67
C LYS A 323 -6.32 -14.27 8.08
N SER A 324 -6.65 -14.04 6.81
CA SER A 324 -6.53 -12.74 6.15
C SER A 324 -7.36 -11.65 6.84
N LEU A 325 -8.62 -11.95 7.16
CA LEU A 325 -9.50 -11.03 7.86
C LEU A 325 -8.99 -10.69 9.27
N LEU A 326 -8.60 -11.70 10.05
CA LEU A 326 -8.05 -11.50 11.39
C LEU A 326 -6.71 -10.77 11.35
N SER A 327 -5.84 -11.07 10.36
CA SER A 327 -4.56 -10.40 10.18
C SER A 327 -4.75 -8.92 9.86
N ALA A 328 -5.69 -8.56 8.99
CA ALA A 328 -6.02 -7.18 8.70
C ALA A 328 -6.50 -6.43 9.97
N VAL A 329 -7.33 -7.08 10.80
CA VAL A 329 -7.76 -6.50 12.08
C VAL A 329 -6.59 -6.35 13.05
N TYR A 330 -5.72 -7.36 13.15
CA TYR A 330 -4.53 -7.32 14.00
C TYR A 330 -3.58 -6.20 13.57
N MET A 331 -3.25 -6.13 12.29
CA MET A 331 -2.35 -5.11 11.78
C MET A 331 -2.93 -3.70 11.94
N SER A 332 -4.21 -3.50 11.66
CA SER A 332 -4.89 -2.22 11.87
C SER A 332 -4.90 -1.82 13.35
N LYS A 333 -5.18 -2.77 14.27
CA LYS A 333 -5.19 -2.53 15.74
C LYS A 333 -3.87 -1.98 16.25
N TYR A 334 -2.74 -2.43 15.71
CA TYR A 334 -1.41 -2.01 16.12
C TYR A 334 -0.79 -0.98 15.14
N LEU A 335 -1.57 -0.43 14.21
CA LEU A 335 -1.12 0.47 13.15
C LEU A 335 0.10 -0.07 12.40
N LEU A 336 0.11 -1.36 12.13
CA LEU A 336 1.09 -2.01 11.28
C LEU A 336 0.65 -1.88 9.82
N PRO A 337 1.53 -1.49 8.89
CA PRO A 337 1.15 -1.31 7.50
C PRO A 337 1.04 -2.64 6.77
N PHE A 338 0.13 -2.74 5.80
CA PHE A 338 -0.05 -3.93 4.97
C PHE A 338 -0.53 -3.59 3.56
N GLN A 339 -0.43 -4.56 2.67
CA GLN A 339 -0.84 -4.38 1.28
C GLN A 339 -2.36 -4.41 1.14
N CYS A 340 -2.95 -3.29 0.72
CA CYS A 340 -4.37 -3.15 0.40
C CYS A 340 -4.63 -1.83 -0.35
N ASP A 341 -5.84 -1.63 -0.87
CA ASP A 341 -6.32 -0.29 -1.26
C ASP A 341 -6.91 0.40 -0.02
N ALA A 342 -6.15 1.28 0.63
CA ALA A 342 -6.56 1.97 1.85
C ALA A 342 -7.77 2.90 1.64
N SER A 343 -7.97 3.40 0.42
CA SER A 343 -9.10 4.30 0.11
C SER A 343 -10.47 3.60 0.19
N ARG A 344 -10.48 2.26 0.10
CA ARG A 344 -11.68 1.42 0.07
C ARG A 344 -11.71 0.37 1.17
N THR A 345 -10.64 0.27 1.96
CA THR A 345 -10.53 -0.67 3.07
C THR A 345 -11.00 -0.03 4.36
N GLU A 346 -11.89 -0.71 5.06
CA GLU A 346 -12.42 -0.31 6.36
C GLU A 346 -12.27 -1.46 7.35
N VAL A 347 -11.69 -1.20 8.50
CA VAL A 347 -11.51 -2.18 9.57
C VAL A 347 -12.08 -1.64 10.87
N GLY A 348 -12.94 -2.41 11.54
CA GLY A 348 -13.54 -2.05 12.82
C GLY A 348 -12.55 -2.17 13.98
N HIS A 349 -12.83 -1.45 15.07
CA HIS A 349 -12.03 -1.52 16.29
C HIS A 349 -12.53 -2.63 17.22
N TYR A 350 -11.63 -3.55 17.59
CA TYR A 350 -11.87 -4.67 18.50
C TYR A 350 -10.92 -4.65 19.70
N LYS A 351 -11.45 -4.91 20.91
CA LYS A 351 -10.65 -4.98 22.15
C LYS A 351 -9.72 -6.20 22.13
N SER A 352 -10.22 -7.37 21.73
CA SER A 352 -9.43 -8.59 21.60
C SER A 352 -9.66 -9.30 20.27
N ILE A 353 -8.67 -10.07 19.86
CA ILE A 353 -8.66 -10.90 18.66
C ILE A 353 -8.36 -12.32 19.13
N GLU A 354 -9.24 -13.25 18.79
CA GLU A 354 -9.12 -14.65 19.19
C GLU A 354 -9.12 -15.53 17.94
N ALA A 355 -8.34 -16.59 17.95
CA ALA A 355 -8.31 -17.57 16.87
C ALA A 355 -8.40 -18.98 17.45
N VAL A 356 -9.48 -19.66 17.12
CA VAL A 356 -9.71 -21.09 17.40
C VAL A 356 -9.39 -21.84 16.11
N ILE A 357 -8.10 -22.00 15.86
CA ILE A 357 -7.55 -22.69 14.69
C ILE A 357 -6.75 -23.86 15.23
N ASP A 358 -7.17 -25.06 14.87
CA ASP A 358 -6.47 -26.28 15.29
C ASP A 358 -5.18 -26.44 14.48
N ASP A 359 -4.08 -26.71 15.19
CA ASP A 359 -2.85 -27.22 14.55
C ASP A 359 -3.00 -28.74 14.39
N PRO A 360 -3.05 -29.26 13.14
CA PRO A 360 -3.17 -30.70 12.91
C PRO A 360 -1.99 -31.53 13.48
N GLN A 361 -0.92 -30.87 13.90
CA GLN A 361 0.29 -31.51 14.46
C GLN A 361 0.38 -31.45 15.99
N SER A 362 -0.55 -30.77 16.65
CA SER A 362 -0.55 -30.65 18.11
C SER A 362 -1.16 -31.87 18.80
N VAL A 363 -0.36 -32.90 18.99
CA VAL A 363 -0.70 -34.14 19.73
C VAL A 363 -0.71 -33.94 21.27
N LYS A 364 -0.64 -32.70 21.77
CA LYS A 364 -0.36 -32.42 23.18
C LYS A 364 -1.56 -32.44 24.12
N ASN A 365 -2.79 -32.61 23.66
CA ASN A 365 -3.97 -32.59 24.53
C ASN A 365 -4.74 -33.94 24.46
N ASP A 366 -4.75 -34.69 25.58
CA ASP A 366 -5.59 -35.87 25.81
C ASP A 366 -7.10 -35.59 25.83
N ILE A 367 -7.51 -34.34 25.56
CA ILE A 367 -8.91 -33.90 25.53
C ILE A 367 -9.42 -34.06 24.09
N SER A 368 -10.62 -34.64 23.92
CA SER A 368 -11.24 -34.70 22.58
C SER A 368 -11.31 -33.31 21.95
N THR A 369 -11.06 -33.21 20.63
CA THR A 369 -11.07 -31.95 19.89
C THR A 369 -12.31 -31.09 20.14
N PHE A 370 -13.47 -31.72 20.29
CA PHE A 370 -14.72 -31.03 20.60
C PHE A 370 -14.75 -30.46 22.03
N ALA A 371 -14.30 -31.21 23.04
CA ALA A 371 -14.27 -30.73 24.43
C ALA A 371 -13.28 -29.54 24.57
N GLY A 372 -12.14 -29.60 23.91
CA GLY A 372 -11.20 -28.48 23.87
C GLY A 372 -11.83 -27.20 23.27
N ARG A 373 -12.59 -27.33 22.17
CA ARG A 373 -13.36 -26.22 21.60
C ARG A 373 -14.41 -25.65 22.53
N MET A 374 -15.15 -26.51 23.25
CA MET A 374 -16.11 -26.05 24.24
C MET A 374 -15.44 -25.23 25.36
N GLN A 375 -14.25 -25.61 25.78
CA GLN A 375 -13.48 -24.82 26.76
C GLN A 375 -13.08 -23.45 26.18
N GLU A 376 -12.63 -23.40 24.92
CA GLU A 376 -12.32 -22.13 24.25
C GLU A 376 -13.55 -21.23 24.10
N PHE A 377 -14.68 -21.80 23.65
CA PHE A 377 -15.95 -21.06 23.58
C PHE A 377 -16.45 -20.58 24.96
N ALA A 378 -16.28 -21.37 26.02
CA ALA A 378 -16.64 -20.96 27.39
C ALA A 378 -15.91 -19.68 27.83
N LYS A 379 -14.64 -19.53 27.46
CA LYS A 379 -13.85 -18.32 27.75
C LYS A 379 -14.41 -17.09 27.03
N LEU A 380 -15.00 -17.25 25.83
CA LEU A 380 -15.56 -16.13 25.06
C LEU A 380 -16.75 -15.47 25.76
N PHE A 381 -17.49 -16.20 26.60
CA PHE A 381 -18.62 -15.65 27.38
C PHE A 381 -18.20 -14.58 28.40
N SER A 382 -16.91 -14.49 28.76
CA SER A 382 -16.37 -13.44 29.63
C SER A 382 -15.84 -12.21 28.85
N LYS A 383 -15.80 -12.26 27.50
CA LYS A 383 -15.23 -11.21 26.66
C LYS A 383 -16.31 -10.30 26.11
N GLU A 384 -15.89 -9.06 25.79
CA GLU A 384 -16.72 -8.04 25.15
C GLU A 384 -15.97 -7.38 24.00
N ASN A 385 -16.67 -7.02 22.93
CA ASN A 385 -16.11 -6.38 21.76
C ASN A 385 -14.87 -7.12 21.20
N ALA A 386 -14.98 -8.43 21.08
CA ALA A 386 -13.96 -9.30 20.50
C ALA A 386 -14.30 -9.67 19.07
N ILE A 387 -13.27 -9.97 18.29
CA ILE A 387 -13.39 -10.68 17.01
C ILE A 387 -12.79 -12.08 17.17
N VAL A 388 -13.50 -13.09 16.71
CA VAL A 388 -13.16 -14.50 16.90
C VAL A 388 -13.16 -15.19 15.54
N GLY A 389 -12.03 -15.79 15.16
CA GLY A 389 -11.96 -16.69 14.03
C GLY A 389 -12.05 -18.15 14.50
N VAL A 390 -12.93 -18.93 13.89
CA VAL A 390 -13.09 -20.35 14.20
C VAL A 390 -12.95 -21.14 12.91
N ASP A 391 -11.94 -21.98 12.83
CA ASP A 391 -11.73 -22.85 11.67
C ASP A 391 -12.40 -24.20 11.89
N GLU A 392 -13.13 -24.69 10.87
CA GLU A 392 -13.87 -25.97 10.88
C GLU A 392 -14.68 -26.20 12.15
N ILE A 393 -15.64 -25.30 12.43
CA ILE A 393 -16.34 -25.19 13.72
C ILE A 393 -16.93 -26.51 14.26
N GLU A 394 -17.33 -27.43 13.37
CA GLU A 394 -17.99 -28.72 13.70
C GLU A 394 -17.00 -29.86 13.98
N LEU A 395 -15.70 -29.64 13.93
CA LEU A 395 -14.74 -30.72 14.05
C LEU A 395 -14.89 -31.47 15.39
N GLY A 396 -14.94 -32.81 15.32
CA GLY A 396 -14.89 -33.69 16.49
C GLY A 396 -16.23 -34.14 17.05
N THR A 397 -17.39 -33.85 16.39
CA THR A 397 -18.71 -34.34 16.80
C THR A 397 -19.66 -34.55 15.62
N ASP A 398 -20.89 -35.05 15.87
CA ASP A 398 -21.93 -35.15 14.86
C ASP A 398 -22.31 -33.78 14.29
N SER A 399 -22.43 -33.71 12.96
CA SER A 399 -22.61 -32.45 12.24
C SER A 399 -23.95 -31.76 12.51
N ASP A 400 -25.03 -32.52 12.76
CA ASP A 400 -26.38 -31.98 12.94
C ASP A 400 -26.58 -31.48 14.38
N GLU A 401 -26.04 -32.20 15.38
CA GLU A 401 -26.00 -31.76 16.76
C GLU A 401 -25.12 -30.52 16.92
N ALA A 402 -23.91 -30.55 16.35
CA ALA A 402 -22.99 -29.44 16.36
C ALA A 402 -23.61 -28.17 15.74
N ALA A 403 -24.24 -28.29 14.57
CA ALA A 403 -24.84 -27.15 13.89
C ALA A 403 -25.93 -26.48 14.75
N SER A 404 -26.74 -27.28 15.47
CA SER A 404 -27.77 -26.77 16.35
C SER A 404 -27.20 -26.08 17.60
N LEU A 405 -26.19 -26.67 18.23
CA LEU A 405 -25.50 -26.10 19.40
C LEU A 405 -24.78 -24.80 19.03
N PHE A 406 -23.95 -24.82 17.98
CA PHE A 406 -23.17 -23.65 17.56
C PHE A 406 -24.06 -22.50 17.09
N ARG A 407 -25.19 -22.76 16.41
CA ARG A 407 -26.16 -21.71 16.09
C ARG A 407 -26.59 -20.92 17.32
N VAL A 408 -26.99 -21.63 18.40
CA VAL A 408 -27.46 -20.99 19.64
C VAL A 408 -26.32 -20.26 20.33
N MET A 409 -25.11 -20.86 20.37
CA MET A 409 -23.93 -20.26 21.00
C MET A 409 -23.49 -19.00 20.26
N LEU A 410 -23.38 -19.03 18.92
CA LEU A 410 -23.01 -17.89 18.10
C LEU A 410 -23.99 -16.73 18.25
N ASP A 411 -25.31 -17.02 18.28
CA ASP A 411 -26.33 -15.98 18.49
C ASP A 411 -26.24 -15.37 19.89
N ALA A 412 -26.03 -16.18 20.93
CA ALA A 412 -25.85 -15.70 22.28
C ALA A 412 -24.61 -14.80 22.43
N LEU A 413 -23.48 -15.18 21.84
CA LEU A 413 -22.24 -14.43 21.88
C LEU A 413 -22.30 -13.17 21.01
N ARG A 414 -22.98 -13.23 19.85
CA ARG A 414 -23.28 -12.07 19.01
C ARG A 414 -24.01 -10.98 19.77
N LYS A 415 -25.05 -11.35 20.54
CA LYS A 415 -25.80 -10.43 21.39
C LYS A 415 -24.93 -9.75 22.46
N ARG A 416 -23.81 -10.36 22.85
CA ARG A 416 -22.79 -9.77 23.73
C ARG A 416 -21.77 -8.90 22.98
N GLY A 417 -21.96 -8.71 21.70
CA GLY A 417 -21.12 -7.85 20.86
C GLY A 417 -19.84 -8.50 20.37
N ILE A 418 -19.79 -9.83 20.29
CA ILE A 418 -18.68 -10.57 19.69
C ILE A 418 -18.95 -10.74 18.19
N THR A 419 -17.93 -10.52 17.39
CA THR A 419 -17.93 -10.71 15.94
C THR A 419 -17.25 -12.03 15.61
N PHE A 420 -17.83 -12.84 14.71
CA PHE A 420 -17.34 -14.15 14.33
C PHE A 420 -16.99 -14.24 12.85
N ILE A 421 -15.87 -14.87 12.57
CA ILE A 421 -15.49 -15.36 11.23
C ILE A 421 -15.33 -16.88 11.38
N VAL A 422 -16.22 -17.64 10.75
CA VAL A 422 -16.31 -19.07 10.95
C VAL A 422 -16.16 -19.78 9.61
N THR A 423 -15.26 -20.75 9.53
CA THR A 423 -15.24 -21.66 8.40
C THR A 423 -16.00 -22.94 8.71
N THR A 424 -16.69 -23.46 7.76
CA THR A 424 -17.39 -24.74 7.84
C THR A 424 -17.41 -25.46 6.49
N HIS A 425 -17.32 -26.77 6.52
CA HIS A 425 -17.57 -27.63 5.36
C HIS A 425 -18.98 -28.24 5.41
N HIS A 426 -19.70 -28.09 6.51
CA HIS A 426 -21.06 -28.56 6.69
C HIS A 426 -22.07 -27.47 6.31
N LYS A 427 -22.95 -27.78 5.38
CA LYS A 427 -24.00 -26.86 4.91
C LYS A 427 -25.09 -26.61 5.95
N ARG A 428 -25.26 -27.50 6.92
CA ARG A 428 -26.35 -27.45 7.91
C ARG A 428 -26.34 -26.16 8.73
N LEU A 429 -25.20 -25.82 9.34
CA LEU A 429 -25.07 -24.58 10.11
C LEU A 429 -25.34 -23.34 9.23
N ALA A 430 -24.73 -23.29 8.05
CA ALA A 430 -24.94 -22.19 7.11
C ALA A 430 -26.41 -22.07 6.68
N SER A 431 -27.09 -23.18 6.42
CA SER A 431 -28.52 -23.18 6.08
C SER A 431 -29.41 -22.73 7.23
N LEU A 432 -29.08 -23.15 8.48
CA LEU A 432 -29.82 -22.72 9.68
C LEU A 432 -29.70 -21.21 9.96
N MET A 433 -28.62 -20.59 9.51
CA MET A 433 -28.33 -19.17 9.75
C MET A 433 -28.50 -18.27 8.53
N ALA A 434 -28.88 -18.82 7.37
CA ALA A 434 -28.94 -18.12 6.10
C ALA A 434 -29.95 -16.94 6.06
N GLY A 435 -30.99 -16.99 6.89
CA GLY A 435 -32.02 -15.95 6.99
C GLY A 435 -31.83 -15.00 8.18
N ASP A 436 -30.80 -15.19 8.99
CA ASP A 436 -30.61 -14.41 10.22
C ASP A 436 -29.98 -13.05 9.88
N GLU A 437 -30.59 -11.98 10.41
CA GLU A 437 -30.06 -10.62 10.26
C GLU A 437 -28.66 -10.49 10.89
N GLY A 438 -27.71 -9.92 10.17
CA GLY A 438 -26.33 -9.75 10.63
C GLY A 438 -25.44 -10.99 10.42
N VAL A 439 -25.90 -12.00 9.66
CA VAL A 439 -25.11 -13.14 9.23
C VAL A 439 -24.75 -12.99 7.75
N ALA A 440 -23.45 -12.99 7.44
CA ALA A 440 -22.94 -12.98 6.08
C ALA A 440 -22.51 -14.38 5.67
N LEU A 441 -23.04 -14.90 4.56
CA LEU A 441 -22.63 -16.17 3.98
C LEU A 441 -21.60 -15.92 2.88
N ILE A 442 -20.53 -16.70 2.87
CA ILE A 442 -19.45 -16.63 1.87
C ILE A 442 -19.19 -18.02 1.31
N ALA A 443 -19.22 -18.15 -0.01
CA ALA A 443 -18.83 -19.36 -0.70
C ALA A 443 -17.42 -19.20 -1.30
N ALA A 444 -16.48 -20.05 -0.91
CA ALA A 444 -15.19 -20.15 -1.57
C ALA A 444 -15.38 -20.86 -2.92
N LEU A 445 -15.00 -20.19 -4.02
CA LEU A 445 -15.17 -20.70 -5.37
C LEU A 445 -14.03 -21.65 -5.75
N TYR A 446 -14.35 -22.64 -6.58
CA TYR A 446 -13.43 -23.64 -7.08
C TYR A 446 -13.61 -23.79 -8.59
N ASP A 447 -12.52 -23.81 -9.35
CA ASP A 447 -12.55 -24.05 -10.79
C ASP A 447 -12.62 -25.57 -11.05
N GLU A 448 -13.79 -26.03 -11.44
CA GLU A 448 -14.04 -27.45 -11.72
C GLU A 448 -13.26 -27.95 -12.97
N ALA A 449 -13.07 -27.10 -13.97
CA ALA A 449 -12.40 -27.44 -15.21
C ALA A 449 -10.89 -27.60 -15.02
N ARG A 450 -10.28 -26.65 -14.31
CA ARG A 450 -8.84 -26.65 -13.99
C ARG A 450 -8.52 -27.42 -12.73
N ARG A 451 -9.52 -27.73 -11.91
CA ARG A 451 -9.40 -28.47 -10.63
C ARG A 451 -8.49 -27.76 -9.63
N VAL A 452 -8.57 -26.42 -9.57
CA VAL A 452 -7.78 -25.59 -8.65
C VAL A 452 -8.68 -24.62 -7.91
N PRO A 453 -8.31 -24.18 -6.69
CA PRO A 453 -9.00 -23.08 -6.01
C PRO A 453 -8.83 -21.79 -6.82
N THR A 454 -9.90 -21.01 -6.91
CA THR A 454 -9.86 -19.70 -7.57
C THR A 454 -9.43 -18.59 -6.63
N PHE A 455 -9.42 -18.84 -5.33
CA PHE A 455 -9.23 -17.84 -4.24
C PHE A 455 -10.17 -16.63 -4.36
N THR A 456 -11.30 -16.82 -5.04
CA THR A 456 -12.36 -15.84 -5.14
C THR A 456 -13.55 -16.28 -4.28
N TYR A 457 -14.26 -15.29 -3.74
CA TYR A 457 -15.27 -15.52 -2.72
C TYR A 457 -16.60 -14.88 -3.15
N LEU A 458 -17.66 -15.68 -3.15
CA LEU A 458 -19.00 -15.22 -3.48
C LEU A 458 -19.80 -14.97 -2.20
N GLN A 459 -20.22 -13.74 -1.99
CA GLN A 459 -21.04 -13.38 -0.82
C GLN A 459 -22.51 -13.76 -1.05
N GLY A 460 -23.24 -14.06 0.02
CA GLY A 460 -24.67 -14.42 -0.02
C GLY A 460 -24.93 -15.84 -0.48
N SER A 461 -23.92 -16.67 -0.62
CA SER A 461 -24.01 -18.03 -1.14
C SER A 461 -23.43 -19.06 -0.20
N ILE A 462 -23.93 -20.30 -0.30
CA ILE A 462 -23.37 -21.48 0.36
C ILE A 462 -22.57 -22.28 -0.68
N GLY A 463 -21.30 -22.56 -0.37
CA GLY A 463 -20.39 -23.26 -1.29
C GLY A 463 -20.76 -24.74 -1.50
N LYS A 464 -20.43 -25.27 -2.68
CA LYS A 464 -20.57 -26.69 -3.01
C LYS A 464 -19.58 -27.56 -2.22
N SER A 465 -19.94 -28.83 -1.98
CA SER A 465 -19.02 -29.86 -1.52
C SER A 465 -18.58 -30.69 -2.72
N TYR A 466 -17.28 -30.96 -2.84
CA TYR A 466 -16.69 -31.72 -3.96
C TYR A 466 -16.06 -33.01 -3.48
N ALA A 467 -16.66 -33.72 -2.50
CA ALA A 467 -16.12 -34.95 -1.95
C ALA A 467 -15.99 -36.05 -3.03
N PHE A 468 -16.99 -36.16 -3.89
CA PHE A 468 -17.01 -37.17 -4.97
C PHE A 468 -15.98 -36.85 -6.06
N GLU A 469 -15.87 -35.60 -6.45
CA GLU A 469 -14.90 -35.11 -7.42
C GLU A 469 -13.47 -35.26 -6.88
N THR A 470 -13.28 -34.98 -5.60
CA THR A 470 -12.01 -35.17 -4.91
C THR A 470 -11.62 -36.65 -4.85
N ALA A 471 -12.57 -37.55 -4.52
CA ALA A 471 -12.33 -38.99 -4.52
C ALA A 471 -11.92 -39.51 -5.91
N ALA A 472 -12.62 -39.10 -6.98
CA ALA A 472 -12.26 -39.42 -8.35
C ALA A 472 -10.86 -38.89 -8.73
N ARG A 473 -10.49 -37.70 -8.28
CA ARG A 473 -9.17 -37.06 -8.50
C ARG A 473 -8.03 -37.88 -7.89
N TYR A 474 -8.22 -38.41 -6.69
CA TYR A 474 -7.21 -39.19 -5.98
C TYR A 474 -7.23 -40.69 -6.39
N GLY A 475 -7.89 -41.01 -7.51
CA GLY A 475 -7.81 -42.33 -8.14
C GLY A 475 -8.85 -43.35 -7.67
N ILE A 476 -9.87 -42.92 -6.91
CA ILE A 476 -11.02 -43.82 -6.62
C ILE A 476 -11.76 -44.11 -7.93
N PRO A 477 -12.00 -45.40 -8.28
CA PRO A 477 -12.67 -45.75 -9.51
C PRO A 477 -14.01 -45.04 -9.69
N VAL A 478 -14.28 -44.52 -10.89
CA VAL A 478 -15.50 -43.75 -11.20
C VAL A 478 -16.78 -44.56 -10.90
N GLY A 479 -16.78 -45.89 -11.08
CA GLY A 479 -17.92 -46.74 -10.72
C GLY A 479 -18.23 -46.76 -9.22
N ILE A 480 -17.21 -46.64 -8.33
CA ILE A 480 -17.41 -46.51 -6.88
C ILE A 480 -17.96 -45.14 -6.54
N VAL A 481 -17.41 -44.10 -7.16
CA VAL A 481 -17.86 -42.72 -6.95
C VAL A 481 -19.30 -42.53 -7.40
N ASN A 482 -19.68 -43.08 -8.56
CA ASN A 482 -21.06 -43.00 -9.03
C ASN A 482 -22.04 -43.74 -8.12
N ARG A 483 -21.68 -44.92 -7.63
CA ARG A 483 -22.48 -45.67 -6.68
C ARG A 483 -22.61 -44.96 -5.34
N ALA A 484 -21.56 -44.27 -4.89
CA ALA A 484 -21.61 -43.44 -3.70
C ALA A 484 -22.52 -42.20 -3.88
N LYS A 485 -22.57 -41.61 -5.08
CA LYS A 485 -23.55 -40.55 -5.42
C LYS A 485 -25.00 -41.06 -5.36
N GLU A 486 -25.27 -42.25 -5.87
CA GLU A 486 -26.61 -42.88 -5.81
C GLU A 486 -27.04 -43.15 -4.35
N VAL A 487 -26.13 -43.64 -3.48
CA VAL A 487 -26.38 -43.84 -2.04
C VAL A 487 -26.58 -42.53 -1.28
N TYR A 488 -25.97 -41.42 -1.76
CA TYR A 488 -26.12 -40.12 -1.13
C TYR A 488 -27.55 -39.54 -1.24
N GLY A 489 -28.31 -39.99 -2.25
CA GLY A 489 -29.76 -39.83 -2.42
C GLY A 489 -30.23 -38.57 -3.12
N GLU A 490 -31.32 -38.73 -3.86
CA GLU A 490 -31.97 -37.67 -4.68
C GLU A 490 -32.47 -36.45 -3.85
N ASP A 491 -32.83 -36.64 -2.59
CA ASP A 491 -33.34 -35.53 -1.73
C ASP A 491 -32.28 -34.45 -1.40
N LYS A 492 -31.02 -34.82 -1.30
CA LYS A 492 -29.93 -33.90 -1.09
C LYS A 492 -29.42 -33.27 -2.40
N GLU A 493 -29.62 -33.96 -3.53
CA GLU A 493 -29.30 -33.46 -4.87
C GLU A 493 -30.23 -32.28 -5.26
N ASN A 494 -31.52 -32.40 -4.99
CA ASN A 494 -32.51 -31.34 -5.20
C ASN A 494 -32.21 -30.05 -4.38
N LEU A 495 -31.76 -30.22 -3.13
CA LEU A 495 -31.33 -29.05 -2.30
C LEU A 495 -30.06 -28.40 -2.87
N ASN A 496 -29.11 -29.20 -3.35
CA ASN A 496 -27.89 -28.71 -4.02
C ASN A 496 -28.24 -27.97 -5.31
N GLU A 497 -29.15 -28.48 -6.14
CA GLU A 497 -29.58 -27.83 -7.37
C GLU A 497 -30.29 -26.50 -7.14
N LEU A 498 -31.13 -26.42 -6.10
CA LEU A 498 -31.74 -25.15 -5.66
C LEU A 498 -30.72 -24.12 -5.18
N ILE A 499 -29.70 -24.58 -4.42
CA ILE A 499 -28.60 -23.73 -3.97
C ILE A 499 -27.77 -23.24 -5.18
N GLU A 500 -27.49 -24.13 -6.17
CA GLU A 500 -26.79 -23.78 -7.40
C GLU A 500 -27.54 -22.73 -8.22
N ARG A 501 -28.85 -22.94 -8.39
CA ARG A 501 -29.70 -22.03 -9.16
C ARG A 501 -29.80 -20.65 -8.46
N SER A 502 -29.90 -20.64 -7.14
CA SER A 502 -29.85 -19.39 -6.35
C SER A 502 -28.50 -18.68 -6.50
N THR A 503 -27.41 -19.43 -6.44
CA THR A 503 -26.03 -18.91 -6.56
C THR A 503 -25.75 -18.34 -7.94
N SER A 504 -26.25 -19.00 -9.01
CA SER A 504 -26.07 -18.52 -10.38
C SER A 504 -26.86 -17.24 -10.65
N LEU A 505 -28.12 -17.17 -10.15
CA LEU A 505 -28.96 -15.98 -10.24
C LEU A 505 -28.36 -14.78 -9.47
N GLU A 506 -27.83 -15.04 -8.30
CA GLU A 506 -27.22 -13.99 -7.47
C GLU A 506 -25.92 -13.45 -8.10
N ARG A 507 -25.11 -14.34 -8.73
CA ARG A 507 -23.94 -13.94 -9.51
C ARG A 507 -24.31 -13.04 -10.69
N GLU A 508 -25.37 -13.38 -11.40
CA GLU A 508 -25.88 -12.59 -12.51
C GLU A 508 -26.43 -11.23 -12.05
N MET A 509 -27.17 -11.21 -10.93
CA MET A 509 -27.64 -9.97 -10.32
C MET A 509 -26.48 -9.07 -9.87
N ARG A 510 -25.45 -9.61 -9.23
CA ARG A 510 -24.27 -8.82 -8.81
C ARG A 510 -23.49 -8.24 -9.99
N GLN A 511 -23.33 -9.01 -11.06
CA GLN A 511 -22.72 -8.46 -12.28
C GLN A 511 -23.54 -7.32 -12.88
N LYS A 512 -24.87 -7.43 -12.85
CA LYS A 512 -25.78 -6.35 -13.30
C LYS A 512 -25.70 -5.13 -12.38
N ILE A 513 -25.67 -5.33 -11.07
CA ILE A 513 -25.52 -4.26 -10.08
C ILE A 513 -24.18 -3.53 -10.27
N ALA A 514 -23.08 -4.27 -10.38
CA ALA A 514 -21.76 -3.66 -10.60
C ALA A 514 -21.68 -2.84 -11.90
N ARG A 515 -22.36 -3.30 -12.98
CA ARG A 515 -22.46 -2.51 -14.22
C ARG A 515 -23.29 -1.24 -14.03
N VAL A 516 -24.44 -1.35 -13.35
CA VAL A 516 -25.30 -0.20 -13.06
C VAL A 516 -24.60 0.82 -12.16
N ASP A 517 -23.86 0.37 -11.15
CA ASP A 517 -23.08 1.24 -10.27
C ASP A 517 -21.96 1.95 -11.03
N ALA A 518 -21.27 1.26 -11.92
CA ALA A 518 -20.24 1.87 -12.77
C ALA A 518 -20.85 2.92 -13.72
N GLU A 519 -22.01 2.65 -14.32
CA GLU A 519 -22.73 3.58 -15.18
C GLU A 519 -23.25 4.79 -14.38
N LEU A 520 -23.77 4.59 -13.16
CA LEU A 520 -24.19 5.65 -12.26
C LEU A 520 -23.04 6.58 -11.86
N GLN A 521 -21.87 6.01 -11.54
CA GLN A 521 -20.67 6.79 -11.24
C GLN A 521 -20.18 7.58 -12.45
N ALA A 522 -20.20 6.96 -13.63
CA ALA A 522 -19.83 7.65 -14.88
C ALA A 522 -20.81 8.81 -15.19
N ALA A 523 -22.10 8.59 -15.03
CA ALA A 523 -23.15 9.61 -15.22
C ALA A 523 -23.03 10.75 -14.21
N ALA A 524 -22.73 10.45 -12.94
CA ALA A 524 -22.49 11.45 -11.89
C ALA A 524 -21.29 12.34 -12.22
N ARG A 525 -20.17 11.76 -12.63
CA ARG A 525 -18.97 12.50 -13.05
C ARG A 525 -19.23 13.37 -14.30
N GLN A 526 -20.03 12.87 -15.23
CA GLN A 526 -20.40 13.64 -16.41
C GLN A 526 -21.31 14.82 -16.08
N LYS A 527 -22.25 14.63 -15.15
CA LYS A 527 -23.13 15.68 -14.64
C LYS A 527 -22.32 16.80 -13.96
N GLU A 528 -21.40 16.43 -13.09
CA GLU A 528 -20.53 17.38 -12.38
C GLU A 528 -19.65 18.21 -13.34
N ARG A 529 -19.11 17.57 -14.39
CA ARG A 529 -18.39 18.27 -15.45
C ARG A 529 -19.26 19.27 -16.20
N LEU A 530 -20.48 18.88 -16.56
CA LEU A 530 -21.43 19.76 -17.27
C LEU A 530 -21.86 20.95 -16.40
N GLU A 531 -22.11 20.74 -15.11
CA GLU A 531 -22.44 21.81 -14.16
C GLU A 531 -21.28 22.80 -13.99
N ALA A 532 -20.02 22.29 -13.91
CA ALA A 532 -18.83 23.14 -13.85
C ALA A 532 -18.60 23.93 -15.13
N GLU A 533 -18.91 23.35 -16.29
CA GLU A 533 -18.79 24.02 -17.61
C GLU A 533 -19.89 25.08 -17.77
N GLU A 534 -21.10 24.79 -17.34
CA GLU A 534 -22.20 25.76 -17.33
C GLU A 534 -21.91 26.95 -16.40
N GLN A 535 -21.36 26.72 -15.22
CA GLN A 535 -20.95 27.81 -14.32
C GLN A 535 -19.86 28.69 -14.93
N LYS A 536 -18.85 28.09 -15.56
CA LYS A 536 -17.79 28.86 -16.29
C LYS A 536 -18.40 29.71 -17.42
N LEU A 537 -19.31 29.15 -18.18
CA LEU A 537 -19.96 29.84 -19.28
C LEU A 537 -20.82 31.03 -18.76
N ARG A 538 -21.57 30.83 -17.69
CA ARG A 538 -22.35 31.87 -17.02
C ARG A 538 -21.48 33.01 -16.50
N GLU A 539 -20.31 32.67 -15.93
CA GLU A 539 -19.39 33.67 -15.43
C GLU A 539 -18.71 34.47 -16.57
N GLN A 540 -18.35 33.80 -17.67
CA GLN A 540 -17.85 34.46 -18.87
C GLN A 540 -18.88 35.41 -19.49
N HIS A 541 -20.14 34.98 -19.59
CA HIS A 541 -21.25 35.83 -20.07
C HIS A 541 -21.45 37.06 -19.18
N ARG A 542 -21.41 36.88 -17.85
CA ARG A 542 -21.53 37.98 -16.89
C ARG A 542 -20.38 38.99 -17.02
N LYS A 543 -19.15 38.52 -17.19
CA LYS A 543 -17.97 39.38 -17.41
C LYS A 543 -18.05 40.12 -18.76
N ALA A 544 -18.52 39.45 -19.80
CA ALA A 544 -18.69 40.07 -21.12
C ALA A 544 -19.77 41.17 -21.09
N ILE A 545 -20.91 40.93 -20.44
CA ILE A 545 -21.97 41.93 -20.27
C ILE A 545 -21.45 43.13 -19.48
N ALA A 546 -20.80 42.94 -18.34
CA ALA A 546 -20.22 44.00 -17.52
C ALA A 546 -19.20 44.84 -18.30
N THR A 547 -18.37 44.19 -19.15
CA THR A 547 -17.39 44.87 -19.99
C THR A 547 -18.07 45.74 -21.06
N LEU A 548 -19.17 45.24 -21.67
CA LEU A 548 -19.96 45.96 -22.63
C LEU A 548 -20.69 47.18 -22.00
N GLU A 549 -21.26 46.98 -20.80
CA GLU A 549 -21.90 48.06 -20.03
C GLU A 549 -20.92 49.17 -19.66
N ASN A 550 -19.72 48.77 -19.20
CA ASN A 550 -18.65 49.76 -18.87
C ASN A 550 -18.16 50.53 -20.11
N ARG A 551 -17.99 49.87 -21.26
CA ARG A 551 -17.65 50.51 -22.54
C ARG A 551 -18.76 51.44 -23.01
N TYR A 552 -20.02 51.05 -22.88
CA TYR A 552 -21.16 51.86 -23.23
C TYR A 552 -21.29 53.11 -22.34
N ASN A 553 -21.14 52.94 -21.03
CA ASN A 553 -21.16 54.03 -20.06
C ASN A 553 -20.03 55.01 -20.29
N ALA A 554 -18.80 54.53 -20.59
CA ALA A 554 -17.64 55.37 -20.91
C ALA A 554 -17.86 56.15 -22.21
N ALA A 555 -18.41 55.51 -23.25
CA ALA A 555 -18.73 56.20 -24.51
C ALA A 555 -19.81 57.25 -24.33
N THR A 556 -20.83 56.96 -23.54
CA THR A 556 -21.94 57.90 -23.24
C THR A 556 -21.43 59.09 -22.42
N LYS A 557 -20.49 58.84 -21.43
CA LYS A 557 -19.87 59.90 -20.66
C LYS A 557 -19.01 60.81 -21.52
N LYS A 558 -18.18 60.26 -22.42
CA LYS A 558 -17.37 61.06 -23.41
C LYS A 558 -18.30 61.83 -24.38
N ALA A 559 -19.37 61.24 -24.88
CA ALA A 559 -20.33 61.94 -25.74
C ALA A 559 -21.00 63.12 -25.00
N ARG A 560 -21.31 62.97 -23.69
CA ARG A 560 -21.86 64.10 -22.87
C ARG A 560 -20.82 65.18 -22.61
N GLU A 561 -19.57 64.88 -22.44
CA GLU A 561 -18.47 65.83 -22.21
C GLU A 561 -18.22 66.66 -23.50
N VAL A 562 -18.26 66.06 -24.65
CA VAL A 562 -18.10 66.77 -25.96
C VAL A 562 -19.29 67.72 -26.20
N LEU A 563 -20.47 67.37 -25.73
CA LEU A 563 -21.68 68.25 -25.88
C LEU A 563 -21.68 69.47 -24.96
N LYS A 564 -20.88 69.44 -23.87
CA LYS A 564 -20.74 70.60 -22.95
C LYS A 564 -19.86 71.70 -23.49
N VAL A 565 -19.12 71.47 -24.61
CA VAL A 565 -18.09 72.39 -25.09
C VAL A 565 -18.55 73.29 -26.25
N LYS A 566 -19.56 72.95 -27.06
CA LYS A 566 -20.14 73.89 -28.09
C LYS A 566 -21.53 73.45 -28.55
N GLU A 567 -22.49 74.37 -28.55
CA GLU A 567 -23.76 74.27 -29.26
C GLU A 567 -23.49 74.36 -30.78
N SER A 568 -23.47 73.20 -31.46
CA SER A 568 -23.51 73.19 -32.92
C SER A 568 -24.51 72.13 -33.41
N ALA A 569 -25.11 72.39 -34.55
CA ALA A 569 -26.10 71.49 -35.18
C ALA A 569 -25.52 70.06 -35.45
N GLU A 570 -24.24 69.92 -35.52
CA GLU A 570 -23.52 68.66 -35.77
C GLU A 570 -23.45 67.77 -34.51
N GLY A 571 -23.39 68.37 -33.30
CA GLY A 571 -23.44 67.63 -32.05
C GLY A 571 -24.80 66.95 -31.80
N ARG A 572 -25.92 67.62 -32.25
CA ARG A 572 -27.25 67.01 -32.18
C ARG A 572 -27.41 65.82 -33.18
N ARG A 573 -26.75 65.83 -34.31
CA ARG A 573 -26.73 64.74 -35.28
C ARG A 573 -25.98 63.48 -34.76
N LEU A 574 -24.85 63.70 -34.08
CA LEU A 574 -24.08 62.61 -33.48
C LEU A 574 -24.79 61.99 -32.28
N LEU A 575 -25.56 62.79 -31.51
CA LEU A 575 -26.40 62.34 -30.43
C LEU A 575 -27.56 61.46 -30.90
N ASN A 576 -28.15 61.83 -32.04
CA ASN A 576 -29.23 61.00 -32.64
C ASN A 576 -28.70 59.70 -33.23
N ILE A 577 -27.44 59.68 -33.72
CA ILE A 577 -26.81 58.40 -34.16
C ILE A 577 -26.46 57.53 -32.95
N ALA A 578 -25.94 58.08 -31.85
CA ALA A 578 -25.73 57.38 -30.59
C ALA A 578 -27.03 56.81 -29.98
N HIS A 579 -28.14 57.59 -30.08
CA HIS A 579 -29.46 57.14 -29.64
C HIS A 579 -30.04 56.02 -30.51
N LYS A 580 -29.76 56.03 -31.83
CA LYS A 580 -30.15 54.94 -32.77
C LYS A 580 -29.44 53.60 -32.42
N HIS A 581 -28.20 53.64 -31.92
CA HIS A 581 -27.54 52.47 -31.42
C HIS A 581 -27.99 51.98 -30.03
N LYS A 582 -28.80 52.79 -29.28
CA LYS A 582 -29.33 52.41 -28.00
C LYS A 582 -30.52 51.44 -28.08
N ASN A 583 -31.21 51.42 -29.22
CA ASN A 583 -32.37 50.54 -29.45
C ASN A 583 -31.98 49.27 -30.22
N PHE A 584 -30.77 48.75 -30.01
CA PHE A 584 -30.42 47.42 -30.45
C PHE A 584 -30.97 46.42 -29.43
N THR A 585 -32.25 46.10 -29.55
CA THR A 585 -32.77 44.86 -29.04
C THR A 585 -32.05 43.74 -29.78
N PRO A 586 -31.45 42.74 -29.08
CA PRO A 586 -30.93 41.58 -29.78
C PRO A 586 -32.07 41.02 -30.63
N LYS A 587 -31.88 40.95 -31.93
CA LYS A 587 -32.79 40.20 -32.79
C LYS A 587 -32.93 38.82 -32.18
N GLU A 588 -34.16 38.46 -31.79
CA GLU A 588 -34.54 37.07 -31.55
C GLU A 588 -33.88 36.23 -32.66
N ALA A 589 -33.19 35.19 -32.22
CA ALA A 589 -32.60 34.21 -33.12
C ALA A 589 -33.65 33.85 -34.17
N GLU A 590 -33.33 34.02 -35.43
CA GLU A 590 -34.16 33.66 -36.54
C GLU A 590 -34.77 32.28 -36.30
N ARG A 591 -36.06 32.21 -36.21
CA ARG A 591 -36.80 30.95 -36.27
C ARG A 591 -36.31 30.26 -37.53
N THR A 592 -35.59 29.19 -37.35
CA THR A 592 -35.21 28.26 -38.40
C THR A 592 -36.43 27.93 -39.22
N LYS A 593 -36.44 28.27 -40.47
CA LYS A 593 -37.49 27.86 -41.44
C LYS A 593 -37.62 26.37 -41.34
N GLU A 594 -38.79 25.90 -40.93
CA GLU A 594 -39.11 24.48 -40.87
C GLU A 594 -38.88 23.90 -42.28
N VAL A 595 -37.91 23.01 -42.40
CA VAL A 595 -37.68 22.25 -43.60
C VAL A 595 -38.88 21.33 -43.79
N PRO A 596 -39.60 21.35 -44.96
CA PRO A 596 -40.76 20.51 -45.13
C PRO A 596 -40.44 19.03 -44.98
N LEU A 597 -41.29 18.33 -44.22
CA LEU A 597 -41.17 16.89 -44.00
C LEU A 597 -41.28 16.13 -45.32
N LYS A 598 -40.41 15.13 -45.52
CA LYS A 598 -40.40 14.27 -46.72
C LYS A 598 -40.73 12.84 -46.33
N GLU A 599 -41.27 12.07 -47.28
CA GLU A 599 -41.51 10.64 -47.11
C GLU A 599 -40.19 9.92 -46.75
N GLY A 600 -40.21 9.04 -45.74
CA GLY A 600 -39.05 8.42 -45.15
C GLY A 600 -38.43 9.17 -43.95
N ASP A 601 -38.88 10.37 -43.60
CA ASP A 601 -38.38 11.10 -42.45
C ASP A 601 -38.76 10.44 -41.14
N ARG A 602 -37.80 10.35 -40.20
CA ARG A 602 -38.08 9.93 -38.83
C ARG A 602 -38.79 11.07 -38.09
N ILE A 603 -39.94 10.76 -37.54
CA ILE A 603 -40.82 11.75 -36.94
C ILE A 603 -41.14 11.38 -35.47
N LYS A 604 -41.59 12.37 -34.72
CA LYS A 604 -42.16 12.20 -33.39
C LYS A 604 -43.61 12.64 -33.43
N TYR A 605 -44.50 11.73 -33.05
CA TYR A 605 -45.92 11.97 -32.86
C TYR A 605 -46.30 11.77 -31.39
N ARG A 606 -46.68 12.86 -30.70
CA ARG A 606 -46.86 12.90 -29.23
C ARG A 606 -45.61 12.41 -28.49
N SER A 607 -45.68 11.27 -27.81
CA SER A 607 -44.56 10.66 -27.08
C SER A 607 -43.87 9.54 -27.85
N HIS A 608 -44.44 9.10 -29.00
CA HIS A 608 -43.94 7.93 -29.74
C HIS A 608 -43.05 8.32 -30.93
N LYS A 609 -42.16 7.40 -31.27
CA LYS A 609 -41.23 7.53 -32.40
C LYS A 609 -41.83 6.79 -33.59
N GLY A 610 -41.79 7.38 -34.80
CA GLY A 610 -42.29 6.75 -35.99
C GLY A 610 -41.58 7.20 -37.25
N GLU A 611 -41.98 6.64 -38.39
CA GLU A 611 -41.50 6.97 -39.73
C GLU A 611 -42.64 7.47 -40.60
N LEU A 612 -42.40 8.49 -41.41
CA LEU A 612 -43.37 9.11 -42.31
C LEU A 612 -43.41 8.33 -43.62
N LEU A 613 -44.51 7.65 -43.91
CA LEU A 613 -44.66 6.82 -45.10
C LEU A 613 -45.14 7.60 -46.32
N SER A 614 -46.13 8.49 -46.15
CA SER A 614 -46.66 9.29 -47.27
C SER A 614 -47.38 10.52 -46.78
N ILE A 615 -47.39 11.58 -47.60
CA ILE A 615 -48.09 12.82 -47.33
C ILE A 615 -49.19 13.00 -48.41
N ARG A 616 -50.44 13.21 -47.99
CA ARG A 616 -51.56 13.52 -48.88
C ARG A 616 -52.36 14.76 -48.38
N GLY A 617 -52.04 15.88 -48.97
CA GLY A 617 -52.69 17.16 -48.59
C GLY A 617 -52.29 17.61 -47.18
N LYS A 618 -53.24 17.74 -46.28
CA LYS A 618 -53.04 18.15 -44.87
C LYS A 618 -52.80 16.96 -43.92
N ASP A 619 -52.84 15.71 -44.40
CA ASP A 619 -52.69 14.51 -43.61
C ASP A 619 -51.44 13.72 -44.06
N ALA A 620 -50.86 13.04 -43.12
CA ALA A 620 -49.70 12.15 -43.30
C ALA A 620 -49.99 10.75 -42.77
N THR A 621 -49.53 9.73 -43.47
CA THR A 621 -49.54 8.36 -42.99
C THR A 621 -48.19 8.04 -42.36
N ILE A 622 -48.22 7.62 -41.12
CA ILE A 622 -47.02 7.29 -40.31
C ILE A 622 -47.09 5.85 -39.81
N ILE A 623 -45.94 5.28 -39.55
CA ILE A 623 -45.79 4.05 -38.75
C ILE A 623 -45.26 4.42 -37.39
N VAL A 624 -45.96 4.05 -36.34
CA VAL A 624 -45.54 4.16 -34.94
C VAL A 624 -45.73 2.80 -34.27
N ASP A 625 -44.69 2.26 -33.70
CA ASP A 625 -44.67 0.95 -33.00
C ASP A 625 -45.27 -0.20 -33.84
N GLY A 626 -45.01 -0.17 -35.18
CA GLY A 626 -45.47 -1.20 -36.11
C GLY A 626 -46.92 -1.00 -36.62
N LEU A 627 -47.67 -0.02 -36.14
CA LEU A 627 -49.04 0.30 -36.57
C LEU A 627 -49.05 1.48 -37.54
N LYS A 628 -49.74 1.29 -38.72
CA LYS A 628 -49.98 2.39 -39.67
C LYS A 628 -51.16 3.24 -39.20
N MET A 629 -50.96 4.56 -39.08
CA MET A 629 -52.02 5.50 -38.73
C MET A 629 -51.95 6.76 -39.58
N ARG A 630 -53.13 7.39 -39.79
CA ARG A 630 -53.23 8.64 -40.49
C ARG A 630 -53.43 9.78 -39.52
N VAL A 631 -52.56 10.81 -39.59
CA VAL A 631 -52.51 11.92 -38.62
C VAL A 631 -52.31 13.25 -39.37
N PRO A 632 -52.80 14.37 -38.85
CA PRO A 632 -52.55 15.68 -39.43
C PRO A 632 -51.09 16.06 -39.43
N LEU A 633 -50.59 16.62 -40.54
CA LEU A 633 -49.18 17.01 -40.70
C LEU A 633 -48.72 18.00 -39.63
N SER A 634 -49.61 18.84 -39.14
CA SER A 634 -49.35 19.84 -38.09
C SER A 634 -48.96 19.23 -36.71
N GLN A 635 -49.25 17.95 -36.48
CA GLN A 635 -48.95 17.27 -35.23
C GLN A 635 -47.64 16.48 -35.26
N LEU A 636 -46.94 16.49 -36.39
CA LEU A 636 -45.70 15.79 -36.60
C LEU A 636 -44.51 16.76 -36.39
N LYS A 637 -43.50 16.30 -35.62
CA LYS A 637 -42.24 16.99 -35.47
C LYS A 637 -41.11 16.10 -36.02
N ARG A 638 -40.25 16.66 -36.85
CA ARG A 638 -39.06 15.98 -37.34
C ARG A 638 -38.15 15.70 -36.16
N ARG A 639 -37.65 14.49 -36.05
CA ARG A 639 -36.60 14.13 -35.06
C ARG A 639 -35.28 14.68 -35.60
N GLY A 640 -34.76 15.75 -34.98
CA GLY A 640 -33.56 16.43 -35.47
C GLY A 640 -32.37 15.51 -35.52
N ASP A 641 -31.79 15.39 -36.70
CA ASP A 641 -30.38 15.01 -36.85
C ASP A 641 -29.54 16.25 -36.57
N VAL A 642 -28.41 16.04 -35.90
CA VAL A 642 -27.42 17.07 -35.65
C VAL A 642 -26.95 17.65 -36.98
N PRO A 643 -26.96 19.00 -37.20
CA PRO A 643 -26.60 19.56 -38.48
C PRO A 643 -25.13 19.26 -38.81
N GLN A 644 -24.89 18.63 -39.94
CA GLN A 644 -23.57 18.55 -40.56
C GLN A 644 -23.09 19.95 -40.95
N VAL A 645 -22.07 20.46 -40.29
CA VAL A 645 -21.41 21.69 -40.63
C VAL A 645 -20.58 21.42 -41.87
N LYS A 646 -20.96 21.99 -43.04
CA LYS A 646 -20.15 22.07 -44.23
C LYS A 646 -18.93 22.98 -43.97
N VAL A 647 -17.74 22.38 -43.98
CA VAL A 647 -16.46 23.07 -43.89
C VAL A 647 -16.21 23.93 -45.13
N LYS A 648 -16.05 25.22 -44.97
CA LYS A 648 -15.36 26.10 -45.94
C LYS A 648 -14.03 26.51 -45.37
N ALA A 649 -12.99 26.14 -46.16
CA ALA A 649 -11.63 26.70 -46.30
C ALA A 649 -10.94 27.40 -45.11
N LYS A 650 -9.73 26.92 -44.89
CA LYS A 650 -8.66 27.32 -43.97
C LYS A 650 -8.40 28.84 -43.86
N PRO A 651 -7.91 29.25 -42.71
CA PRO A 651 -6.64 29.96 -42.65
C PRO A 651 -5.67 29.38 -41.60
N LYS A 652 -4.45 29.78 -41.82
CA LYS A 652 -3.13 29.36 -41.33
C LYS A 652 -2.96 29.18 -39.81
N GLU A 653 -2.03 28.29 -39.53
CA GLU A 653 -1.48 27.85 -38.27
C GLU A 653 -1.13 28.93 -37.24
N ALA A 654 -1.52 28.68 -35.99
CA ALA A 654 -0.81 29.18 -34.83
C ALA A 654 -0.58 27.97 -33.86
N LYS A 655 0.70 27.67 -33.63
CA LYS A 655 1.16 26.59 -32.74
C LYS A 655 0.79 26.95 -31.30
N VAL A 656 0.03 26.10 -30.70
CA VAL A 656 -0.07 26.05 -29.22
C VAL A 656 0.21 24.62 -28.79
N ASN A 657 1.34 24.45 -28.09
CA ASN A 657 1.66 23.20 -27.39
C ASN A 657 0.69 22.99 -26.25
N VAL A 658 -0.06 21.91 -26.31
CA VAL A 658 -0.75 21.32 -25.16
C VAL A 658 -0.35 19.87 -25.09
N GLU A 659 0.41 19.52 -24.06
CA GLU A 659 0.69 18.13 -23.71
C GLU A 659 -0.64 17.45 -23.37
N LYS A 660 -1.06 16.51 -24.20
CA LYS A 660 -2.11 15.55 -23.89
C LYS A 660 -1.46 14.21 -23.59
N SER A 661 -1.82 13.63 -22.47
CA SER A 661 -1.55 12.23 -22.12
C SER A 661 -1.99 11.31 -23.25
N GLY A 662 -1.03 10.55 -23.79
CA GLY A 662 -1.02 9.88 -25.05
C GLY A 662 -2.12 8.85 -25.29
N ALA A 663 -3.10 9.22 -26.11
CA ALA A 663 -3.76 8.23 -26.94
C ALA A 663 -2.82 7.91 -28.10
N SER A 664 -2.31 6.69 -28.16
CA SER A 664 -1.46 6.23 -29.26
C SER A 664 -2.29 6.07 -30.52
N VAL A 665 -1.88 6.65 -31.63
CA VAL A 665 -2.52 6.50 -32.95
C VAL A 665 -2.15 5.16 -33.61
N SER A 666 -1.20 4.42 -33.04
CA SER A 666 -0.76 3.13 -33.56
C SER A 666 -0.38 2.15 -32.47
N ILE A 667 -0.64 0.85 -32.72
CA ILE A 667 -0.25 -0.25 -31.84
C ILE A 667 0.65 -1.24 -32.57
N LYS A 668 1.68 -1.77 -31.90
CA LYS A 668 2.59 -2.79 -32.43
C LYS A 668 2.30 -4.15 -31.80
N LEU A 669 2.06 -5.16 -32.62
CA LEU A 669 1.75 -6.55 -32.22
C LEU A 669 2.90 -7.52 -32.55
N LEU A 670 4.06 -7.03 -32.94
CA LEU A 670 5.20 -7.85 -33.37
C LEU A 670 5.69 -8.76 -32.23
N GLY A 671 5.76 -10.07 -32.50
CA GLY A 671 6.25 -11.05 -31.52
C GLY A 671 5.24 -11.52 -30.48
N MET A 672 3.96 -11.14 -30.59
CA MET A 672 2.90 -11.56 -29.66
C MET A 672 2.20 -12.83 -30.12
N PHE A 673 1.66 -13.59 -29.18
CA PHE A 673 0.77 -14.71 -29.45
C PHE A 673 -0.64 -14.23 -29.87
N GLY A 674 -1.37 -15.05 -30.63
CA GLY A 674 -2.63 -14.64 -31.25
C GLY A 674 -3.67 -14.07 -30.30
N ASP A 675 -3.91 -14.75 -29.16
CA ASP A 675 -4.92 -14.35 -28.18
C ASP A 675 -4.53 -13.05 -27.46
N GLU A 676 -3.26 -12.90 -27.09
CA GLU A 676 -2.72 -11.69 -26.46
C GLU A 676 -2.77 -10.48 -27.41
N ALA A 677 -2.54 -10.72 -28.71
CA ALA A 677 -2.60 -9.69 -29.72
C ALA A 677 -4.03 -9.18 -29.91
N ILE A 678 -5.03 -10.05 -29.91
CA ILE A 678 -6.45 -9.65 -30.06
C ILE A 678 -6.92 -8.86 -28.83
N GLU A 679 -6.58 -9.28 -27.61
CA GLU A 679 -6.93 -8.56 -26.39
C GLU A 679 -6.36 -7.13 -26.38
N LYS A 680 -5.10 -6.98 -26.82
CA LYS A 680 -4.48 -5.65 -26.95
C LYS A 680 -5.11 -4.78 -28.06
N VAL A 681 -5.53 -5.38 -29.16
CA VAL A 681 -6.27 -4.69 -30.24
C VAL A 681 -7.61 -4.21 -29.73
N ASP A 682 -8.35 -5.02 -29.00
CA ASP A 682 -9.66 -4.67 -28.42
C ASP A 682 -9.56 -3.47 -27.48
N LYS A 683 -8.59 -3.52 -26.56
CA LYS A 683 -8.32 -2.41 -25.64
C LYS A 683 -7.90 -1.13 -26.38
N PHE A 684 -7.01 -1.25 -27.35
CA PHE A 684 -6.53 -0.12 -28.14
C PHE A 684 -7.65 0.55 -28.97
N LEU A 685 -8.53 -0.24 -29.59
CA LEU A 685 -9.69 0.27 -30.32
C LEU A 685 -10.73 0.91 -29.39
N SER A 686 -10.93 0.34 -28.23
CA SER A 686 -11.77 0.92 -27.18
C SER A 686 -11.25 2.28 -26.71
N ASP A 687 -9.93 2.37 -26.45
CA ASP A 687 -9.27 3.62 -26.06
C ASP A 687 -9.32 4.67 -27.21
N ALA A 688 -9.17 4.24 -28.47
CA ALA A 688 -9.27 5.09 -29.63
C ALA A 688 -10.68 5.67 -29.83
N LEU A 689 -11.70 4.84 -29.63
CA LEU A 689 -13.12 5.26 -29.69
C LEU A 689 -13.49 6.24 -28.57
N VAL A 690 -13.00 6.01 -27.35
CA VAL A 690 -13.20 6.92 -26.21
C VAL A 690 -12.55 8.28 -26.43
N ASN A 691 -11.41 8.31 -27.14
CA ASN A 691 -10.68 9.54 -27.47
C ASN A 691 -11.12 10.18 -28.79
N ASN A 692 -12.20 9.70 -29.42
CA ASN A 692 -12.74 10.18 -30.70
C ASN A 692 -11.65 10.25 -31.82
N LEU A 693 -10.80 9.25 -31.90
CA LEU A 693 -9.88 9.10 -33.03
C LEU A 693 -10.67 8.58 -34.24
N SER A 694 -10.52 9.20 -35.39
CA SER A 694 -11.19 8.80 -36.63
C SER A 694 -10.45 7.72 -37.40
N GLU A 695 -9.14 7.54 -37.14
CA GLU A 695 -8.28 6.58 -37.83
C GLU A 695 -7.15 6.13 -36.93
N VAL A 696 -6.87 4.80 -36.90
CA VAL A 696 -5.77 4.22 -36.13
C VAL A 696 -5.06 3.12 -36.92
N GLN A 697 -3.82 2.79 -36.53
CA GLN A 697 -2.96 1.84 -37.24
C GLN A 697 -2.59 0.64 -36.36
N ILE A 698 -2.76 -0.55 -36.88
CA ILE A 698 -2.39 -1.82 -36.23
C ILE A 698 -1.20 -2.42 -36.99
N ILE A 699 -0.03 -2.48 -36.36
CA ILE A 699 1.22 -2.96 -36.94
C ILE A 699 1.44 -4.42 -36.48
N HIS A 700 1.11 -5.39 -37.37
CA HIS A 700 1.23 -6.81 -37.11
C HIS A 700 2.42 -7.49 -37.82
N GLY A 701 3.13 -6.74 -38.68
CA GLY A 701 4.28 -7.24 -39.44
C GLY A 701 3.89 -8.12 -40.66
N THR A 702 4.90 -8.47 -41.44
CA THR A 702 4.77 -9.26 -42.67
C THR A 702 5.18 -10.72 -42.56
N GLY A 703 5.46 -11.24 -41.34
CA GLY A 703 5.89 -12.62 -41.07
C GLY A 703 4.89 -13.68 -41.56
N GLY A 704 4.71 -14.78 -40.84
CA GLY A 704 3.84 -15.92 -41.26
C GLY A 704 2.37 -15.60 -41.54
N GLY A 705 1.93 -14.35 -41.47
CA GLY A 705 0.60 -13.85 -41.80
C GLY A 705 -0.50 -14.23 -40.79
N ILE A 706 -0.17 -14.93 -39.72
CA ILE A 706 -1.15 -15.42 -38.70
C ILE A 706 -1.79 -14.25 -37.99
N LEU A 707 -1.01 -13.31 -37.44
CA LEU A 707 -1.53 -12.12 -36.77
C LEU A 707 -2.37 -11.23 -37.70
N ALA A 708 -1.95 -11.10 -38.96
CA ALA A 708 -2.69 -10.33 -39.94
C ALA A 708 -4.08 -10.94 -40.23
N LYS A 709 -4.20 -12.28 -40.26
CA LYS A 709 -5.47 -12.99 -40.42
C LYS A 709 -6.36 -12.81 -39.19
N LEU A 710 -5.82 -13.04 -37.99
CA LEU A 710 -6.55 -12.92 -36.73
C LEU A 710 -7.08 -11.49 -36.52
N VAL A 711 -6.26 -10.48 -36.76
CA VAL A 711 -6.68 -9.06 -36.69
C VAL A 711 -7.76 -8.77 -37.73
N THR A 712 -7.64 -9.29 -38.96
CA THR A 712 -8.66 -9.12 -40.01
C THR A 712 -10.00 -9.76 -39.64
N GLU A 713 -9.99 -10.97 -39.07
CA GLU A 713 -11.20 -11.65 -38.60
C GLU A 713 -11.86 -10.91 -37.45
N TYR A 714 -11.06 -10.46 -36.50
CA TYR A 714 -11.55 -9.67 -35.37
C TYR A 714 -12.20 -8.36 -35.82
N LEU A 715 -11.55 -7.59 -36.70
CA LEU A 715 -12.06 -6.30 -37.22
C LEU A 715 -13.38 -6.48 -38.02
N LYS A 716 -13.56 -7.58 -38.73
CA LYS A 716 -14.81 -7.90 -39.43
C LYS A 716 -16.02 -8.09 -38.49
N GLN A 717 -15.75 -8.57 -37.29
CA GLN A 717 -16.80 -8.86 -36.30
C GLN A 717 -17.06 -7.68 -35.35
N HIS A 718 -16.23 -6.65 -35.38
CA HIS A 718 -16.35 -5.55 -34.44
C HIS A 718 -17.40 -4.52 -34.87
N PRO A 719 -18.45 -4.24 -34.03
CA PRO A 719 -19.66 -3.51 -34.46
C PRO A 719 -19.49 -2.01 -34.67
N LYS A 720 -18.35 -1.43 -34.30
CA LYS A 720 -18.07 0.02 -34.34
C LYS A 720 -17.01 0.43 -35.36
N ILE A 721 -16.54 -0.48 -36.18
CA ILE A 721 -15.53 -0.21 -37.20
C ILE A 721 -16.26 0.04 -38.53
N GLU A 722 -16.07 1.24 -39.08
CA GLU A 722 -16.68 1.59 -40.37
C GLU A 722 -15.97 0.95 -41.53
N ARG A 723 -14.64 0.95 -41.52
CA ARG A 723 -13.82 0.43 -42.59
C ARG A 723 -12.39 0.11 -42.13
N PHE A 724 -11.77 -0.91 -42.72
CA PHE A 724 -10.35 -1.17 -42.50
C PHE A 724 -9.71 -1.67 -43.81
N TYR A 725 -8.41 -1.36 -44.00
CA TYR A 725 -7.66 -1.76 -45.14
C TYR A 725 -6.16 -1.89 -44.83
N ARG A 726 -5.43 -2.61 -45.65
CA ARG A 726 -3.96 -2.68 -45.53
C ARG A 726 -3.34 -1.43 -46.10
N MET A 727 -2.36 -0.89 -45.40
CA MET A 727 -1.68 0.33 -45.82
C MET A 727 -1.01 0.14 -47.20
N PRO A 728 -1.28 0.98 -48.18
CA PRO A 728 -0.61 0.91 -49.48
C PRO A 728 0.91 1.03 -49.31
N GLY A 729 1.67 0.05 -49.83
CA GLY A 729 3.13 0.01 -49.71
C GLY A 729 3.68 -0.65 -48.42
N ASN A 730 2.83 -0.98 -47.43
CA ASN A 730 3.24 -1.69 -46.21
C ASN A 730 2.22 -2.74 -45.78
N LEU A 731 2.35 -3.97 -46.27
CA LEU A 731 1.44 -5.06 -46.00
C LEU A 731 1.45 -5.54 -44.52
N GLY A 732 2.39 -5.04 -43.70
CA GLY A 732 2.50 -5.33 -42.25
C GLY A 732 1.65 -4.43 -41.37
N VAL A 733 0.90 -3.49 -41.96
CA VAL A 733 0.07 -2.52 -41.21
C VAL A 733 -1.37 -2.56 -41.72
N THR A 734 -2.32 -2.63 -40.83
CA THR A 734 -3.76 -2.46 -41.10
C THR A 734 -4.22 -1.13 -40.55
N VAL A 735 -4.83 -0.31 -41.39
CA VAL A 735 -5.46 0.97 -41.01
C VAL A 735 -6.92 0.71 -40.73
N VAL A 736 -7.44 1.27 -39.64
CA VAL A 736 -8.81 1.10 -39.19
C VAL A 736 -9.46 2.48 -39.07
N GLU A 737 -10.57 2.68 -39.75
CA GLU A 737 -11.44 3.84 -39.62
C GLU A 737 -12.55 3.54 -38.62
N LEU A 738 -12.63 4.37 -37.56
CA LEU A 738 -13.47 4.17 -36.37
C LEU A 738 -14.72 5.05 -36.38
#